data_0ca7da16565463f567e2e052b9b41751
#
_entry.id   0ca7da16565463f567e2e052b9b41751
#
_cell.length_a   1.000
_cell.length_b   1.000
_cell.length_c   1.000
_cell.angle_alpha   90.00
_cell.angle_beta   90.00
_cell.angle_gamma   90.00
#
_symmetry.space_group_name_H-M   'P 1'
#
loop_
_entity.id
_entity.type
_entity.pdbx_description
1 polymer ?
#
loop_
_entity_poly.entity_id
_entity_poly.type
_entity_poly.pdbx_seq_one_letter_code
_entity_poly.pdbx_strand_id
1 'polypeptide(L)'
;MLEAMRQRAGSWVVKGLMVILIGSFGIWGIGDIFSRVTKPDTHVAEVGGVKITPQQLNVQFRRDLAKLRSMLGVEVDPEQARELGIMQRSLDQIIDGQLLALEANRLGIIVDDDELRAQIAQEPAFRNPLGQFDQRVYELMLNSNGLTEATYIASLREQILRGRITGPLGAGAGAPAPLTNAIYAYRHEKRVAEFVRVPREGAGEAPQPDDAALADFHQKHPDLFSAPEQRDVTIVYIDPNDIAADIKPTDERIEEEFERLKSQLAQPEKRNILQLFARDEATAQKAYEAVKAGTSFADAARDITKQSAETLDLGAVTRSDLTPDLGKAAFAIAEGGVSQPFRSALGWHIVKVEKIEPAQTPTLAAMRDEMAREAARELATDEAIRIANRFEDRLAGGADVEAAAQAVNAKIVKVAGLTRDGAAKAGQPPDALAKDVRFLQLAFNAGQGTQSSLTESSDGGYYVVRVDAITPRTLRPLAEVAKEVAQAWRRERLDELARKKAETLLEKVRAGTPLKDAASAIGLKSETSLPFTRIAFGAQSPIPQGLTPALFKLKPGGADMAPNQDGYAVGQLVEIQPADPAADKAGADEVGQEIRVSIAGDIIAEFTTALRARFPVSVNTRAIEDASEGRDVGQPPPR
;
A
#
# COMPACT_ATOMS: atom_id res chain seq x y z
N MET A 1 -12.34 9.37 76.27
CA MET A 1 -12.75 10.18 75.11
C MET A 1 -13.88 9.51 74.21
N LEU A 2 -13.86 8.22 74.07
CA LEU A 2 -14.91 7.51 73.29
C LEU A 2 -16.33 7.52 73.93
N GLU A 3 -16.44 7.56 75.29
CA GLU A 3 -17.71 7.63 75.97
C GLU A 3 -18.40 9.01 75.90
N ALA A 4 -17.62 10.10 75.81
CA ALA A 4 -18.15 11.45 75.63
C ALA A 4 -18.69 11.71 74.22
N MET A 5 -18.21 10.98 73.22
CA MET A 5 -18.72 11.03 71.85
C MET A 5 -20.02 10.24 71.69
N ARG A 6 -20.22 9.19 72.48
CA ARG A 6 -21.44 8.35 72.44
C ARG A 6 -22.67 9.02 73.07
N GLN A 7 -22.47 9.93 74.05
CA GLN A 7 -23.58 10.67 74.66
C GLN A 7 -24.02 11.90 73.90
N ARG A 8 -23.23 12.40 72.90
CA ARG A 8 -23.60 13.55 72.08
C ARG A 8 -24.08 13.20 70.66
N ALA A 9 -24.16 11.91 70.36
CA ALA A 9 -24.66 11.44 69.05
C ALA A 9 -26.13 11.77 68.79
N GLY A 10 -26.87 12.26 69.78
CA GLY A 10 -28.26 12.72 69.66
C GLY A 10 -28.42 14.21 69.32
N SER A 11 -27.34 14.98 69.27
CA SER A 11 -27.41 16.40 68.97
C SER A 11 -27.80 16.64 67.51
N TRP A 12 -28.78 17.53 67.29
CA TRP A 12 -29.27 17.95 65.98
C TRP A 12 -28.12 18.37 65.03
N VAL A 13 -27.04 18.92 65.54
CA VAL A 13 -25.84 19.32 64.82
C VAL A 13 -25.09 18.10 64.24
N VAL A 14 -24.95 16.99 65.01
CA VAL A 14 -24.28 15.77 64.58
C VAL A 14 -25.15 15.06 63.49
N LYS A 15 -26.47 15.11 63.63
CA LYS A 15 -27.38 14.60 62.57
C LYS A 15 -27.29 15.44 61.30
N GLY A 16 -27.23 16.77 61.40
CA GLY A 16 -27.03 17.68 60.29
C GLY A 16 -25.69 17.46 59.56
N LEU A 17 -24.62 17.28 60.34
CA LEU A 17 -23.27 17.03 59.78
C LEU A 17 -23.20 15.65 59.09
N MET A 18 -23.89 14.62 59.66
CA MET A 18 -24.01 13.31 59.01
C MET A 18 -24.80 13.36 57.72
N VAL A 19 -25.86 14.16 57.63
CA VAL A 19 -26.64 14.34 56.39
C VAL A 19 -25.82 15.06 55.33
N ILE A 20 -25.02 16.07 55.72
CA ILE A 20 -24.12 16.77 54.80
C ILE A 20 -22.99 15.84 54.35
N LEU A 21 -22.43 15.00 55.21
CA LEU A 21 -21.38 14.04 54.90
C LEU A 21 -21.94 12.94 53.94
N ILE A 22 -23.12 12.41 54.21
CA ILE A 22 -23.77 11.44 53.35
C ILE A 22 -24.16 12.10 51.99
N GLY A 23 -24.63 13.34 52.00
CA GLY A 23 -24.89 14.12 50.79
C GLY A 23 -23.62 14.37 49.95
N SER A 24 -22.52 14.72 50.58
CA SER A 24 -21.22 14.92 49.88
C SER A 24 -20.66 13.61 49.32
N PHE A 25 -20.78 12.51 50.06
CA PHE A 25 -20.43 11.18 49.55
C PHE A 25 -21.38 10.72 48.44
N GLY A 26 -22.69 11.09 48.53
CA GLY A 26 -23.70 10.82 47.51
C GLY A 26 -23.41 11.60 46.21
N ILE A 27 -22.98 12.86 46.32
CA ILE A 27 -22.69 13.70 45.14
C ILE A 27 -21.33 13.39 44.52
N TRP A 28 -20.29 13.09 45.29
CA TRP A 28 -18.95 12.81 44.84
C TRP A 28 -18.63 11.33 44.64
N GLY A 29 -19.20 10.43 45.46
CA GLY A 29 -18.90 8.99 45.39
C GLY A 29 -19.77 8.22 44.39
N ILE A 30 -21.01 8.68 44.13
CA ILE A 30 -21.92 8.01 43.19
C ILE A 30 -21.54 8.32 41.76
N GLY A 31 -21.02 9.51 41.47
CA GLY A 31 -20.56 9.89 40.12
C GLY A 31 -19.45 8.96 39.56
N ASP A 32 -18.52 8.55 40.40
CA ASP A 32 -17.40 7.70 39.98
C ASP A 32 -17.77 6.20 39.90
N ILE A 33 -18.76 5.77 40.66
CA ILE A 33 -19.32 4.40 40.57
C ILE A 33 -20.27 4.31 39.37
N PHE A 34 -21.11 5.33 39.13
CA PHE A 34 -21.96 5.37 37.93
C PHE A 34 -21.17 5.56 36.64
N SER A 35 -20.07 6.32 36.64
CA SER A 35 -19.20 6.46 35.47
C SER A 35 -18.42 5.17 35.15
N ARG A 36 -18.21 4.28 36.12
CA ARG A 36 -17.63 2.94 35.89
C ARG A 36 -18.65 1.90 35.45
N VAL A 37 -19.92 2.09 35.80
CA VAL A 37 -21.03 1.18 35.43
C VAL A 37 -21.66 1.60 34.10
N THR A 38 -21.50 2.85 33.69
CA THR A 38 -22.06 3.41 32.45
C THR A 38 -21.02 3.79 31.39
N LYS A 39 -19.78 3.28 31.46
CA LYS A 39 -18.98 3.30 30.23
C LYS A 39 -19.73 2.44 29.23
N PRO A 40 -20.21 3.02 28.13
CA PRO A 40 -20.82 2.21 27.09
C PRO A 40 -19.78 1.17 26.69
N ASP A 41 -20.20 -0.08 26.73
CA ASP A 41 -19.37 -1.23 26.40
C ASP A 41 -19.13 -1.19 24.89
N THR A 42 -18.10 -0.49 24.49
CA THR A 42 -17.81 -0.08 23.12
C THR A 42 -17.05 -1.18 22.41
N HIS A 43 -17.74 -2.26 22.08
CA HIS A 43 -17.23 -3.30 21.20
C HIS A 43 -17.83 -3.15 19.80
N VAL A 44 -17.06 -3.46 18.77
CA VAL A 44 -17.50 -3.43 17.38
C VAL A 44 -18.28 -4.69 17.00
N ALA A 45 -18.02 -5.80 17.67
CA ALA A 45 -18.78 -7.02 17.55
C ALA A 45 -18.64 -7.88 18.82
N GLU A 46 -19.58 -8.79 19.03
CA GLU A 46 -19.53 -9.83 20.05
C GLU A 46 -19.79 -11.19 19.40
N VAL A 47 -18.94 -12.17 19.70
CA VAL A 47 -18.99 -13.52 19.12
C VAL A 47 -18.99 -14.55 20.23
N GLY A 48 -20.13 -15.23 20.46
CA GLY A 48 -20.25 -16.23 21.51
C GLY A 48 -19.87 -15.74 22.91
N GLY A 49 -20.15 -14.45 23.23
CA GLY A 49 -19.79 -13.81 24.50
C GLY A 49 -18.41 -13.17 24.53
N VAL A 50 -17.59 -13.32 23.47
CA VAL A 50 -16.27 -12.67 23.35
C VAL A 50 -16.41 -11.36 22.58
N LYS A 51 -15.94 -10.26 23.19
CA LYS A 51 -16.05 -8.91 22.64
C LYS A 51 -14.85 -8.57 21.79
N ILE A 52 -15.10 -8.04 20.59
CA ILE A 52 -14.10 -7.53 19.65
C ILE A 52 -14.05 -6.00 19.83
N THR A 53 -12.87 -5.49 20.15
CA THR A 53 -12.67 -4.06 20.42
C THR A 53 -12.39 -3.27 19.13
N PRO A 54 -12.68 -1.93 19.13
CA PRO A 54 -12.30 -1.04 18.03
C PRO A 54 -10.80 -1.08 17.72
N GLN A 55 -9.96 -1.23 18.76
CA GLN A 55 -8.50 -1.30 18.60
C GLN A 55 -8.08 -2.55 17.83
N GLN A 56 -8.70 -3.71 18.12
CA GLN A 56 -8.43 -4.95 17.37
C GLN A 56 -8.80 -4.80 15.89
N LEU A 57 -9.95 -4.17 15.60
CA LEU A 57 -10.39 -3.89 14.24
C LEU A 57 -9.41 -2.96 13.51
N ASN A 58 -8.98 -1.87 14.15
CA ASN A 58 -8.04 -0.93 13.55
C ASN A 58 -6.65 -1.55 13.28
N VAL A 59 -6.18 -2.44 14.15
CA VAL A 59 -4.91 -3.18 13.94
C VAL A 59 -5.06 -4.10 12.72
N GLN A 60 -6.15 -4.85 12.63
CA GLN A 60 -6.39 -5.76 11.50
C GLN A 60 -6.54 -4.96 10.19
N PHE A 61 -7.34 -3.90 10.19
CA PHE A 61 -7.52 -3.03 9.03
C PHE A 61 -6.19 -2.47 8.49
N ARG A 62 -5.31 -1.99 9.38
CA ARG A 62 -3.98 -1.50 8.96
C ARG A 62 -3.12 -2.60 8.32
N ARG A 63 -3.20 -3.83 8.82
CA ARG A 63 -2.51 -4.99 8.24
C ARG A 63 -3.05 -5.32 6.85
N ASP A 64 -4.37 -5.34 6.70
CA ASP A 64 -5.02 -5.65 5.42
C ASP A 64 -4.75 -4.54 4.39
N LEU A 65 -4.74 -3.28 4.82
CA LEU A 65 -4.37 -2.14 3.99
C LEU A 65 -2.91 -2.22 3.51
N ALA A 66 -1.97 -2.55 4.41
CA ALA A 66 -0.56 -2.73 4.05
C ALA A 66 -0.38 -3.86 3.04
N LYS A 67 -1.10 -4.98 3.22
CA LYS A 67 -1.12 -6.09 2.27
C LYS A 67 -1.68 -5.68 0.91
N LEU A 68 -2.78 -4.91 0.88
CA LEU A 68 -3.38 -4.41 -0.34
C LEU A 68 -2.42 -3.49 -1.11
N ARG A 69 -1.75 -2.56 -0.42
CA ARG A 69 -0.72 -1.68 -1.00
C ARG A 69 0.43 -2.47 -1.61
N SER A 70 0.93 -3.48 -0.89
CA SER A 70 1.99 -4.37 -1.37
C SER A 70 1.57 -5.16 -2.62
N MET A 71 0.31 -5.61 -2.72
CA MET A 71 -0.21 -6.36 -3.87
C MET A 71 -0.44 -5.48 -5.10
N LEU A 72 -0.91 -4.24 -4.90
CA LEU A 72 -1.23 -3.33 -5.99
C LEU A 72 -0.01 -2.51 -6.46
N GLY A 73 1.03 -2.40 -5.63
CA GLY A 73 2.21 -1.57 -5.90
C GLY A 73 1.91 -0.06 -5.92
N VAL A 74 0.77 0.35 -5.35
CA VAL A 74 0.33 1.75 -5.28
C VAL A 74 -0.10 2.11 -3.86
N GLU A 75 0.05 3.38 -3.51
CA GLU A 75 -0.49 3.89 -2.26
C GLU A 75 -2.02 3.93 -2.33
N VAL A 76 -2.67 3.29 -1.36
CA VAL A 76 -4.11 3.31 -1.18
C VAL A 76 -4.40 4.07 0.11
N ASP A 77 -5.18 5.13 0.00
CA ASP A 77 -5.62 5.91 1.16
C ASP A 77 -6.53 5.06 2.07
N PRO A 78 -6.41 5.20 3.42
CA PRO A 78 -7.31 4.49 4.35
C PRO A 78 -8.80 4.73 4.08
N GLU A 79 -9.19 5.91 3.62
CA GLU A 79 -10.57 6.25 3.30
C GLU A 79 -11.05 5.51 2.05
N GLN A 80 -10.25 5.50 0.99
CA GLN A 80 -10.51 4.69 -0.21
C GLN A 80 -10.61 3.18 0.12
N ALA A 81 -9.74 2.69 1.00
CA ALA A 81 -9.81 1.30 1.46
C ALA A 81 -11.12 0.98 2.21
N ARG A 82 -11.66 1.95 2.96
CA ARG A 82 -12.98 1.82 3.63
C ARG A 82 -14.11 1.76 2.61
N GLU A 83 -14.11 2.67 1.62
CA GLU A 83 -15.09 2.67 0.52
C GLU A 83 -15.07 1.34 -0.26
N LEU A 84 -13.90 0.75 -0.41
CA LEU A 84 -13.72 -0.59 -1.01
C LEU A 84 -14.14 -1.74 -0.08
N GLY A 85 -14.66 -1.44 1.12
CA GLY A 85 -15.16 -2.43 2.07
C GLY A 85 -14.07 -3.22 2.81
N ILE A 86 -12.83 -2.75 2.82
CA ILE A 86 -11.72 -3.44 3.51
C ILE A 86 -11.97 -3.49 5.03
N MET A 87 -12.51 -2.42 5.63
CA MET A 87 -12.84 -2.39 7.06
C MET A 87 -13.82 -3.51 7.42
N GLN A 88 -14.88 -3.70 6.62
CA GLN A 88 -15.86 -4.76 6.84
C GLN A 88 -15.23 -6.16 6.70
N ARG A 89 -14.38 -6.36 5.68
CA ARG A 89 -13.62 -7.62 5.52
C ARG A 89 -12.71 -7.91 6.70
N SER A 90 -12.03 -6.89 7.22
CA SER A 90 -11.17 -7.03 8.40
C SER A 90 -11.98 -7.46 9.63
N LEU A 91 -13.17 -6.89 9.81
CA LEU A 91 -14.09 -7.32 10.88
C LEU A 91 -14.55 -8.78 10.69
N ASP A 92 -14.98 -9.14 9.49
CA ASP A 92 -15.40 -10.51 9.19
C ASP A 92 -14.28 -11.53 9.44
N GLN A 93 -13.05 -11.21 9.09
CA GLN A 93 -11.89 -12.06 9.39
C GLN A 93 -11.66 -12.25 10.89
N ILE A 94 -11.83 -11.20 11.70
CA ILE A 94 -11.71 -11.30 13.16
C ILE A 94 -12.86 -12.19 13.71
N ILE A 95 -14.10 -11.96 13.25
CA ILE A 95 -15.27 -12.75 13.65
C ILE A 95 -15.06 -14.23 13.31
N ASP A 96 -14.66 -14.54 12.08
CA ASP A 96 -14.43 -15.91 11.63
C ASP A 96 -13.28 -16.57 12.41
N GLY A 97 -12.22 -15.82 12.68
CA GLY A 97 -11.12 -16.28 13.54
C GLY A 97 -11.61 -16.64 14.95
N GLN A 98 -12.45 -15.80 15.53
CA GLN A 98 -13.02 -16.01 16.87
C GLN A 98 -14.00 -17.21 16.91
N LEU A 99 -14.83 -17.39 15.88
CA LEU A 99 -15.71 -18.56 15.73
C LEU A 99 -14.91 -19.85 15.71
N LEU A 100 -13.82 -19.88 14.95
CA LEU A 100 -12.92 -21.05 14.88
C LEU A 100 -12.23 -21.31 16.23
N ALA A 101 -11.81 -20.27 16.95
CA ALA A 101 -11.21 -20.42 18.27
C ALA A 101 -12.20 -20.96 19.31
N LEU A 102 -13.46 -20.49 19.28
CA LEU A 102 -14.52 -21.02 20.14
C LEU A 102 -14.83 -22.48 19.84
N GLU A 103 -14.86 -22.86 18.57
CA GLU A 103 -15.07 -24.26 18.17
C GLU A 103 -13.88 -25.14 18.56
N ALA A 104 -12.64 -24.64 18.42
CA ALA A 104 -11.45 -25.35 18.89
C ALA A 104 -11.54 -25.66 20.40
N ASN A 105 -11.89 -24.67 21.19
CA ASN A 105 -12.08 -24.81 22.63
C ASN A 105 -13.20 -25.84 22.95
N ARG A 106 -14.33 -25.78 22.25
CA ARG A 106 -15.44 -26.74 22.41
C ARG A 106 -15.03 -28.17 22.10
N LEU A 107 -14.15 -28.35 21.09
CA LEU A 107 -13.63 -29.66 20.69
C LEU A 107 -12.48 -30.14 21.60
N GLY A 108 -12.05 -29.33 22.57
CA GLY A 108 -10.92 -29.66 23.45
C GLY A 108 -9.56 -29.62 22.75
N ILE A 109 -9.45 -28.87 21.64
CA ILE A 109 -8.17 -28.70 20.95
C ILE A 109 -7.32 -27.69 21.73
N ILE A 110 -6.19 -28.15 22.23
CA ILE A 110 -5.22 -27.33 22.98
C ILE A 110 -3.91 -27.23 22.21
N VAL A 111 -3.24 -26.09 22.32
CA VAL A 111 -1.88 -25.86 21.86
C VAL A 111 -1.00 -25.74 23.09
N ASP A 112 -0.05 -26.62 23.22
CA ASP A 112 0.83 -26.70 24.36
C ASP A 112 2.01 -25.70 24.17
N ASP A 113 2.61 -25.27 25.27
CA ASP A 113 3.69 -24.29 25.25
C ASP A 113 4.99 -24.85 24.64
N ASP A 114 5.20 -26.17 24.68
CA ASP A 114 6.34 -26.79 24.03
C ASP A 114 6.23 -26.75 22.51
N GLU A 115 5.01 -26.92 21.98
CA GLU A 115 4.74 -26.77 20.57
C GLU A 115 4.95 -25.31 20.11
N LEU A 116 4.48 -24.33 20.89
CA LEU A 116 4.71 -22.92 20.60
C LEU A 116 6.21 -22.59 20.54
N ARG A 117 6.98 -23.07 21.52
CA ARG A 117 8.44 -22.90 21.54
C ARG A 117 9.10 -23.54 20.32
N ALA A 118 8.69 -24.76 19.98
CA ALA A 118 9.20 -25.45 18.79
C ALA A 118 8.91 -24.69 17.50
N GLN A 119 7.69 -24.14 17.35
CA GLN A 119 7.29 -23.36 16.20
C GLN A 119 8.08 -22.05 16.11
N ILE A 120 8.25 -21.34 17.22
CA ILE A 120 9.06 -20.10 17.29
C ILE A 120 10.52 -20.40 16.91
N ALA A 121 11.08 -21.49 17.41
CA ALA A 121 12.46 -21.87 17.11
C ALA A 121 12.66 -22.30 15.63
N GLN A 122 11.60 -22.75 14.96
CA GLN A 122 11.63 -23.11 13.54
C GLN A 122 11.41 -21.95 12.59
N GLU A 123 10.92 -20.80 13.08
CA GLU A 123 10.64 -19.63 12.22
C GLU A 123 11.95 -19.06 11.63
N PRO A 124 12.08 -19.02 10.30
CA PRO A 124 13.30 -18.53 9.65
C PRO A 124 13.65 -17.09 10.01
N ALA A 125 12.65 -16.24 10.25
CA ALA A 125 12.84 -14.83 10.60
C ALA A 125 13.54 -14.61 11.96
N PHE A 126 13.55 -15.64 12.83
CA PHE A 126 14.16 -15.57 14.17
C PHE A 126 15.49 -16.30 14.25
N ARG A 127 16.06 -16.64 13.09
CA ARG A 127 17.32 -17.39 13.03
C ARG A 127 18.49 -16.44 12.74
N ASN A 128 19.62 -16.78 13.34
CA ASN A 128 20.90 -16.17 13.00
C ASN A 128 21.41 -16.66 11.61
N PRO A 129 22.47 -16.08 11.07
CA PRO A 129 23.06 -16.54 9.80
C PRO A 129 23.50 -18.00 9.76
N LEU A 130 23.61 -18.66 10.94
CA LEU A 130 23.92 -20.09 11.05
C LEU A 130 22.67 -20.99 11.02
N GLY A 131 21.49 -20.40 10.83
CA GLY A 131 20.22 -21.12 10.79
C GLY A 131 19.68 -21.56 12.16
N GLN A 132 20.28 -21.10 13.25
CA GLN A 132 19.86 -21.42 14.62
C GLN A 132 18.98 -20.28 15.18
N PHE A 133 18.00 -20.63 16.01
CA PHE A 133 17.20 -19.63 16.72
C PHE A 133 18.10 -18.68 17.54
N ASP A 134 17.82 -17.38 17.44
CA ASP A 134 18.53 -16.34 18.17
C ASP A 134 17.52 -15.43 18.89
N GLN A 135 17.58 -15.42 20.20
CA GLN A 135 16.65 -14.66 21.02
C GLN A 135 16.75 -13.15 20.76
N ARG A 136 17.93 -12.62 20.47
CA ARG A 136 18.10 -11.17 20.17
C ARG A 136 17.44 -10.80 18.84
N VAL A 137 17.57 -11.67 17.83
CA VAL A 137 16.88 -11.50 16.55
C VAL A 137 15.37 -11.55 16.76
N TYR A 138 14.89 -12.50 17.56
CA TYR A 138 13.48 -12.62 17.92
C TYR A 138 12.96 -11.34 18.60
N GLU A 139 13.62 -10.86 19.66
CA GLU A 139 13.24 -9.64 20.37
C GLU A 139 13.29 -8.40 19.46
N LEU A 140 14.32 -8.27 18.62
CA LEU A 140 14.45 -7.18 17.65
C LEU A 140 13.31 -7.19 16.65
N MET A 141 12.98 -8.36 16.09
CA MET A 141 11.89 -8.52 15.11
C MET A 141 10.52 -8.21 15.73
N LEU A 142 10.27 -8.62 16.96
CA LEU A 142 9.03 -8.27 17.64
C LEU A 142 8.92 -6.76 17.86
N ASN A 143 9.98 -6.13 18.39
CA ASN A 143 10.01 -4.70 18.66
C ASN A 143 9.86 -3.86 17.39
N SER A 144 10.54 -4.24 16.29
CA SER A 144 10.43 -3.54 15.01
C SER A 144 9.02 -3.61 14.39
N ASN A 145 8.26 -4.66 14.76
CA ASN A 145 6.85 -4.83 14.36
C ASN A 145 5.86 -4.31 15.42
N GLY A 146 6.33 -3.66 16.47
CA GLY A 146 5.48 -3.14 17.54
C GLY A 146 4.74 -4.22 18.35
N LEU A 147 5.29 -5.44 18.42
CA LEU A 147 4.71 -6.58 19.11
C LEU A 147 5.42 -6.84 20.43
N THR A 148 4.66 -7.21 21.46
CA THR A 148 5.20 -7.83 22.66
C THR A 148 5.25 -9.34 22.51
N GLU A 149 6.12 -10.02 23.26
CA GLU A 149 6.17 -11.49 23.26
C GLU A 149 4.82 -12.11 23.61
N ALA A 150 4.12 -11.56 24.59
CA ALA A 150 2.80 -12.05 24.99
C ALA A 150 1.77 -11.95 23.85
N THR A 151 1.74 -10.83 23.13
CA THR A 151 0.82 -10.65 21.99
C THR A 151 1.18 -11.54 20.81
N TYR A 152 2.47 -11.77 20.58
CA TYR A 152 2.93 -12.67 19.52
C TYR A 152 2.57 -14.13 19.84
N ILE A 153 2.84 -14.62 21.05
CA ILE A 153 2.50 -15.98 21.51
C ILE A 153 0.98 -16.20 21.44
N ALA A 154 0.18 -15.22 21.87
CA ALA A 154 -1.29 -15.32 21.75
C ALA A 154 -1.74 -15.45 20.29
N SER A 155 -1.21 -14.63 19.38
CA SER A 155 -1.55 -14.70 17.97
C SER A 155 -1.08 -15.99 17.30
N LEU A 156 0.09 -16.50 17.66
CA LEU A 156 0.61 -17.77 17.16
C LEU A 156 -0.26 -18.95 17.64
N ARG A 157 -0.68 -18.93 18.91
CA ARG A 157 -1.60 -19.97 19.45
C ARG A 157 -2.91 -19.98 18.69
N GLU A 158 -3.50 -18.82 18.45
CA GLU A 158 -4.73 -18.72 17.64
C GLU A 158 -4.53 -19.22 16.21
N GLN A 159 -3.40 -18.90 15.60
CA GLN A 159 -3.07 -19.36 14.25
C GLN A 159 -2.96 -20.90 14.19
N ILE A 160 -2.28 -21.52 15.15
CA ILE A 160 -2.16 -22.98 15.24
C ILE A 160 -3.54 -23.60 15.47
N LEU A 161 -4.35 -23.08 16.40
CA LEU A 161 -5.72 -23.56 16.66
C LEU A 161 -6.58 -23.51 15.40
N ARG A 162 -6.56 -22.38 14.68
CA ARG A 162 -7.26 -22.26 13.40
C ARG A 162 -6.78 -23.30 12.40
N GLY A 163 -5.46 -23.44 12.24
CA GLY A 163 -4.88 -24.41 11.33
C GLY A 163 -5.27 -25.85 11.65
N ARG A 164 -5.42 -26.22 12.92
CA ARG A 164 -5.87 -27.56 13.35
C ARG A 164 -7.33 -27.87 12.99
N ILE A 165 -8.18 -26.83 12.85
CA ILE A 165 -9.54 -27.00 12.35
C ILE A 165 -9.59 -26.90 10.84
N THR A 166 -9.02 -25.84 10.27
CA THR A 166 -9.14 -25.57 8.84
C THR A 166 -8.30 -26.50 7.99
N GLY A 167 -7.15 -26.97 8.50
CA GLY A 167 -6.27 -27.90 7.80
C GLY A 167 -6.96 -29.21 7.39
N PRO A 168 -7.55 -29.97 8.31
CA PRO A 168 -8.29 -31.19 7.97
C PRO A 168 -9.50 -30.95 7.05
N LEU A 169 -10.23 -29.83 7.23
CA LEU A 169 -11.36 -29.44 6.38
C LEU A 169 -10.87 -29.17 4.94
N GLY A 170 -9.78 -28.42 4.81
CA GLY A 170 -9.19 -28.13 3.50
C GLY A 170 -8.50 -29.33 2.86
N ALA A 171 -7.89 -30.23 3.65
CA ALA A 171 -7.23 -31.44 3.15
C ALA A 171 -8.21 -32.42 2.49
N GLY A 172 -9.50 -32.39 2.89
CA GLY A 172 -10.58 -33.14 2.25
C GLY A 172 -11.02 -32.56 0.89
N ALA A 173 -10.61 -31.32 0.57
CA ALA A 173 -10.96 -30.69 -0.69
C ALA A 173 -10.24 -31.38 -1.86
N GLY A 174 -11.01 -31.98 -2.76
CA GLY A 174 -10.50 -32.57 -4.00
C GLY A 174 -10.79 -31.67 -5.19
N ALA A 175 -9.85 -31.58 -6.13
CA ALA A 175 -10.15 -30.98 -7.44
C ALA A 175 -10.69 -32.12 -8.35
N PRO A 176 -11.97 -32.10 -8.72
CA PRO A 176 -12.49 -33.14 -9.62
C PRO A 176 -11.76 -33.10 -10.98
N ALA A 177 -11.19 -34.19 -11.43
CA ALA A 177 -10.44 -34.24 -12.68
C ALA A 177 -11.23 -33.72 -13.90
N PRO A 178 -12.54 -33.97 -14.04
CA PRO A 178 -13.31 -33.35 -15.13
C PRO A 178 -13.32 -31.82 -15.09
N LEU A 179 -13.44 -31.22 -13.88
CA LEU A 179 -13.43 -29.77 -13.70
C LEU A 179 -12.04 -29.19 -13.98
N THR A 180 -11.00 -29.80 -13.44
CA THR A 180 -9.60 -29.42 -13.68
C THR A 180 -9.29 -29.44 -15.18
N ASN A 181 -9.64 -30.53 -15.85
CA ASN A 181 -9.40 -30.70 -17.28
C ASN A 181 -10.19 -29.68 -18.11
N ALA A 182 -11.43 -29.40 -17.74
CA ALA A 182 -12.25 -28.41 -18.43
C ALA A 182 -11.70 -26.99 -18.29
N ILE A 183 -11.29 -26.58 -17.09
CA ILE A 183 -10.70 -25.26 -16.83
C ILE A 183 -9.34 -25.14 -17.51
N TYR A 184 -8.51 -26.19 -17.42
CA TYR A 184 -7.22 -26.24 -18.11
C TYR A 184 -7.42 -26.09 -19.62
N ALA A 185 -8.27 -26.90 -20.23
CA ALA A 185 -8.57 -26.84 -21.66
C ALA A 185 -9.09 -25.46 -22.06
N TYR A 186 -9.99 -24.87 -21.26
CA TYR A 186 -10.52 -23.53 -21.51
C TYR A 186 -9.45 -22.45 -21.47
N ARG A 187 -8.53 -22.49 -20.51
CA ARG A 187 -7.48 -21.45 -20.36
C ARG A 187 -6.37 -21.58 -21.38
N HIS A 188 -6.00 -22.81 -21.72
CA HIS A 188 -4.83 -23.12 -22.54
C HIS A 188 -5.15 -23.48 -23.99
N GLU A 189 -6.47 -23.54 -24.38
CA GLU A 189 -6.88 -23.62 -25.78
C GLU A 189 -6.19 -22.51 -26.57
N LYS A 190 -5.50 -22.88 -27.64
CA LYS A 190 -4.87 -21.93 -28.55
C LYS A 190 -5.68 -21.85 -29.86
N ARG A 191 -5.69 -20.67 -30.41
CA ARG A 191 -6.33 -20.41 -31.72
C ARG A 191 -5.35 -19.78 -32.67
N VAL A 192 -5.50 -20.10 -33.96
CA VAL A 192 -4.79 -19.46 -35.06
C VAL A 192 -5.84 -18.76 -35.90
N ALA A 193 -5.64 -17.48 -36.18
CA ALA A 193 -6.55 -16.70 -37.01
C ALA A 193 -5.80 -15.98 -38.12
N GLU A 194 -6.46 -15.84 -39.26
CA GLU A 194 -6.10 -14.87 -40.27
C GLU A 194 -6.86 -13.59 -39.98
N PHE A 195 -6.21 -12.43 -40.09
CA PHE A 195 -6.86 -11.15 -39.80
C PHE A 195 -6.38 -10.04 -40.74
N VAL A 196 -7.21 -9.03 -40.89
CA VAL A 196 -6.95 -7.84 -41.69
C VAL A 196 -7.24 -6.61 -40.86
N ARG A 197 -6.27 -5.68 -40.83
CA ARG A 197 -6.52 -4.36 -40.27
C ARG A 197 -7.12 -3.46 -41.33
N VAL A 198 -8.22 -2.81 -40.99
CA VAL A 198 -8.91 -1.81 -41.80
C VAL A 198 -8.69 -0.45 -41.15
N PRO A 199 -7.58 0.24 -41.47
CA PRO A 199 -7.26 1.51 -40.83
C PRO A 199 -8.28 2.57 -41.28
N ARG A 200 -8.53 3.52 -40.36
CA ARG A 200 -9.39 4.69 -40.69
C ARG A 200 -8.76 5.53 -41.79
N GLU A 201 -7.44 5.67 -41.76
CA GLU A 201 -6.68 6.30 -42.85
C GLU A 201 -6.67 5.38 -44.08
N GLY A 202 -7.17 5.87 -45.21
CA GLY A 202 -7.31 5.06 -46.43
C GLY A 202 -8.58 4.20 -46.48
N ALA A 203 -9.50 4.34 -45.53
CA ALA A 203 -10.82 3.70 -45.61
C ALA A 203 -11.72 4.33 -46.66
N GLY A 204 -11.46 5.56 -47.06
CA GLY A 204 -12.17 6.37 -48.04
C GLY A 204 -11.88 7.85 -47.81
N GLU A 205 -12.43 8.71 -48.66
CA GLU A 205 -12.38 10.15 -48.43
C GLU A 205 -13.57 10.58 -47.58
N ALA A 206 -13.27 11.17 -46.39
CA ALA A 206 -14.32 11.81 -45.63
C ALA A 206 -14.80 13.07 -46.38
N PRO A 207 -16.11 13.27 -46.50
CA PRO A 207 -16.63 14.51 -47.10
C PRO A 207 -16.15 15.71 -46.27
N GLN A 208 -16.10 16.89 -46.92
CA GLN A 208 -15.87 18.12 -46.16
C GLN A 208 -17.14 18.47 -45.37
N PRO A 209 -17.03 18.75 -44.07
CA PRO A 209 -18.19 19.16 -43.29
C PRO A 209 -18.63 20.56 -43.71
N ASP A 210 -19.92 20.76 -43.84
CA ASP A 210 -20.51 22.08 -43.88
C ASP A 210 -20.72 22.64 -42.46
N ASP A 211 -21.04 23.93 -42.37
CA ASP A 211 -21.24 24.60 -41.06
C ASP A 211 -22.39 23.97 -40.26
N ALA A 212 -23.42 23.46 -40.93
CA ALA A 212 -24.55 22.81 -40.27
C ALA A 212 -24.13 21.46 -39.64
N ALA A 213 -23.31 20.68 -40.33
CA ALA A 213 -22.77 19.42 -39.83
C ALA A 213 -21.82 19.62 -38.64
N LEU A 214 -21.00 20.67 -38.70
CA LEU A 214 -20.13 21.04 -37.57
C LEU A 214 -20.93 21.52 -36.33
N ALA A 215 -21.98 22.32 -36.57
CA ALA A 215 -22.85 22.77 -35.47
C ALA A 215 -23.62 21.61 -34.82
N ASP A 216 -24.17 20.70 -35.60
CA ASP A 216 -24.87 19.51 -35.13
C ASP A 216 -23.92 18.59 -34.33
N PHE A 217 -22.72 18.34 -34.86
CA PHE A 217 -21.70 17.53 -34.21
C PHE A 217 -21.25 18.12 -32.88
N HIS A 218 -20.99 19.41 -32.85
CA HIS A 218 -20.61 20.15 -31.64
C HIS A 218 -21.69 20.04 -30.56
N GLN A 219 -22.96 20.14 -30.92
CA GLN A 219 -24.07 20.01 -29.96
C GLN A 219 -24.26 18.56 -29.45
N LYS A 220 -24.03 17.57 -30.33
CA LYS A 220 -24.18 16.15 -29.97
C LYS A 220 -23.05 15.59 -29.13
N HIS A 221 -21.87 16.26 -29.17
CA HIS A 221 -20.67 15.81 -28.44
C HIS A 221 -20.17 16.87 -27.43
N PRO A 222 -21.02 17.36 -26.49
CA PRO A 222 -20.63 18.41 -25.55
C PRO A 222 -19.44 17.99 -24.67
N ASP A 223 -19.30 16.68 -24.45
CA ASP A 223 -18.22 16.14 -23.64
C ASP A 223 -16.82 16.38 -24.23
N LEU A 224 -16.70 16.46 -25.54
CA LEU A 224 -15.44 16.69 -26.24
C LEU A 224 -15.05 18.17 -26.27
N PHE A 225 -16.03 19.10 -26.20
CA PHE A 225 -15.82 20.50 -26.49
C PHE A 225 -16.16 21.45 -25.32
N SER A 226 -16.53 20.91 -24.17
CA SER A 226 -16.79 21.72 -22.98
C SER A 226 -15.51 22.09 -22.26
N ALA A 227 -15.44 23.31 -21.79
CA ALA A 227 -14.49 23.70 -20.77
C ALA A 227 -14.83 22.96 -19.45
N PRO A 228 -13.86 22.44 -18.74
CA PRO A 228 -14.11 21.79 -17.45
C PRO A 228 -14.69 22.78 -16.44
N GLU A 229 -15.35 22.25 -15.42
CA GLU A 229 -15.73 23.03 -14.24
C GLU A 229 -14.49 23.68 -13.63
N GLN A 230 -14.61 24.94 -13.29
CA GLN A 230 -13.54 25.74 -12.69
C GLN A 230 -14.03 26.37 -11.39
N ARG A 231 -13.11 26.53 -10.44
CA ARG A 231 -13.43 27.15 -9.16
C ARG A 231 -12.43 28.24 -8.84
N ASP A 232 -12.94 29.36 -8.38
CA ASP A 232 -12.10 30.37 -7.76
C ASP A 232 -12.10 30.06 -6.26
N VAL A 233 -10.91 29.95 -5.69
CA VAL A 233 -10.76 29.54 -4.28
C VAL A 233 -9.81 30.48 -3.55
N THR A 234 -10.12 30.72 -2.29
CA THR A 234 -9.22 31.35 -1.32
C THR A 234 -8.69 30.26 -0.40
N ILE A 235 -7.38 30.10 -0.37
CA ILE A 235 -6.67 29.13 0.44
C ILE A 235 -5.96 29.89 1.56
N VAL A 236 -6.20 29.51 2.81
CA VAL A 236 -5.36 29.89 3.94
C VAL A 236 -4.42 28.75 4.20
N TYR A 237 -3.13 29.01 4.19
CA TYR A 237 -2.11 27.99 4.38
C TYR A 237 -1.13 28.40 5.49
N ILE A 238 -0.97 27.53 6.46
CA ILE A 238 -0.04 27.65 7.57
C ILE A 238 1.12 26.74 7.24
N ASP A 239 2.21 27.31 6.72
CA ASP A 239 3.37 26.58 6.21
C ASP A 239 4.46 26.49 7.29
N PRO A 240 4.80 25.28 7.77
CA PRO A 240 5.89 25.13 8.75
C PRO A 240 7.24 25.64 8.23
N ASN A 241 7.46 25.61 6.91
CA ASN A 241 8.73 26.10 6.34
C ASN A 241 8.81 27.63 6.42
N ASP A 242 7.70 28.34 6.17
CA ASP A 242 7.63 29.80 6.32
C ASP A 242 7.86 30.19 7.81
N ILE A 243 7.26 29.42 8.73
CA ILE A 243 7.43 29.63 10.18
C ILE A 243 8.88 29.33 10.60
N ALA A 244 9.49 28.25 10.10
CA ALA A 244 10.87 27.87 10.42
C ALA A 244 11.89 28.94 10.01
N ALA A 245 11.62 29.68 8.93
CA ALA A 245 12.50 30.74 8.45
C ALA A 245 12.65 31.89 9.47
N ASP A 246 11.62 32.14 10.27
CA ASP A 246 11.60 33.19 11.28
C ASP A 246 12.09 32.72 12.66
N ILE A 247 12.18 31.41 12.88
CA ILE A 247 12.61 30.82 14.17
C ILE A 247 14.13 30.81 14.27
N LYS A 248 14.65 31.35 15.34
CA LYS A 248 16.06 31.25 15.74
C LYS A 248 16.15 30.36 16.97
N PRO A 249 16.51 29.09 16.81
CA PRO A 249 16.67 28.19 17.95
C PRO A 249 17.77 28.68 18.90
N THR A 250 17.58 28.43 20.19
CA THR A 250 18.63 28.71 21.18
C THR A 250 19.80 27.74 21.03
N ASP A 251 20.96 28.12 21.57
CA ASP A 251 22.15 27.25 21.52
C ASP A 251 21.90 25.90 22.22
N GLU A 252 21.12 25.90 23.31
CA GLU A 252 20.72 24.69 24.02
C GLU A 252 19.90 23.75 23.12
N ARG A 253 18.94 24.29 22.34
CA ARG A 253 18.14 23.45 21.44
C ARG A 253 18.97 22.88 20.29
N ILE A 254 19.93 23.65 19.78
CA ILE A 254 20.86 23.19 18.75
C ILE A 254 21.75 22.04 19.29
N GLU A 255 22.20 22.16 20.54
CA GLU A 255 22.99 21.14 21.20
C GLU A 255 22.15 19.86 21.49
N GLU A 256 20.93 20.01 21.98
CA GLU A 256 19.99 18.89 22.20
C GLU A 256 19.73 18.15 20.90
N GLU A 257 19.49 18.87 19.79
CA GLU A 257 19.26 18.28 18.49
C GLU A 257 20.48 17.52 17.95
N PHE A 258 21.67 18.12 18.14
CA PHE A 258 22.92 17.46 17.78
C PHE A 258 23.12 16.18 18.59
N GLU A 259 22.95 16.19 19.93
CA GLU A 259 23.10 14.98 20.74
C GLU A 259 22.05 13.90 20.38
N ARG A 260 20.84 14.29 20.01
CA ARG A 260 19.78 13.39 19.52
C ARG A 260 20.17 12.69 18.21
N LEU A 261 20.77 13.42 17.27
CA LEU A 261 21.13 12.90 15.94
C LEU A 261 22.57 12.38 15.85
N LYS A 262 23.41 12.65 16.79
CA LYS A 262 24.85 12.34 16.80
C LYS A 262 25.19 10.89 16.47
N SER A 263 24.41 9.95 16.99
CA SER A 263 24.59 8.53 16.70
C SER A 263 24.25 8.15 15.26
N GLN A 264 23.32 8.88 14.63
CA GLN A 264 22.91 8.68 13.24
C GLN A 264 23.87 9.37 12.27
N LEU A 265 24.43 10.50 12.70
CA LEU A 265 25.39 11.28 11.92
C LEU A 265 26.82 10.70 11.98
N ALA A 266 27.12 9.88 13.00
CA ALA A 266 28.42 9.23 13.14
C ALA A 266 28.61 8.19 12.03
N GLN A 267 29.71 8.36 11.29
CA GLN A 267 30.14 7.36 10.33
C GLN A 267 31.07 6.37 11.04
N PRO A 268 30.70 5.08 11.11
CA PRO A 268 31.56 4.07 11.71
C PRO A 268 32.85 3.89 10.91
N GLU A 269 33.91 3.42 11.58
CA GLU A 269 35.14 3.02 10.91
C GLU A 269 34.85 1.97 9.84
N LYS A 270 35.34 2.21 8.62
CA LYS A 270 35.28 1.25 7.51
C LYS A 270 36.68 0.75 7.18
N ARG A 271 36.75 -0.49 6.74
CA ARG A 271 38.00 -1.13 6.33
C ARG A 271 37.81 -1.81 4.99
N ASN A 272 38.70 -1.55 4.06
CA ASN A 272 38.79 -2.35 2.82
C ASN A 272 39.51 -3.65 3.16
N ILE A 273 38.82 -4.77 2.97
CA ILE A 273 39.29 -6.07 3.45
C ILE A 273 39.33 -7.08 2.31
N LEU A 274 40.47 -7.76 2.18
CA LEU A 274 40.57 -8.99 1.42
C LEU A 274 40.48 -10.19 2.37
N GLN A 275 39.73 -11.22 1.98
CA GLN A 275 39.55 -12.44 2.76
C GLN A 275 39.98 -13.67 1.98
N LEU A 276 40.82 -14.51 2.59
CA LEU A 276 41.10 -15.88 2.18
C LEU A 276 40.33 -16.86 3.05
N PHE A 277 39.75 -17.83 2.41
CA PHE A 277 39.07 -18.94 3.05
C PHE A 277 39.78 -20.27 2.79
N ALA A 278 39.97 -21.06 3.83
CA ALA A 278 40.51 -22.41 3.73
C ALA A 278 39.65 -23.41 4.52
N ARG A 279 39.54 -24.62 4.00
CA ARG A 279 38.73 -25.67 4.64
C ARG A 279 39.38 -26.27 5.89
N ASP A 280 40.72 -26.22 5.94
CA ASP A 280 41.49 -26.79 7.04
C ASP A 280 42.62 -25.83 7.46
N GLU A 281 43.12 -26.05 8.68
CA GLU A 281 44.14 -25.23 9.32
C GLU A 281 45.49 -25.25 8.57
N ALA A 282 45.87 -26.42 8.09
CA ALA A 282 47.16 -26.60 7.40
C ALA A 282 47.23 -25.77 6.10
N THR A 283 46.11 -25.75 5.33
CA THR A 283 45.98 -24.93 4.12
C THR A 283 45.99 -23.45 4.46
N ALA A 284 45.29 -23.04 5.53
CA ALA A 284 45.29 -21.65 5.98
C ALA A 284 46.70 -21.20 6.44
N GLN A 285 47.37 -22.03 7.23
CA GLN A 285 48.74 -21.74 7.69
C GLN A 285 49.71 -21.62 6.51
N LYS A 286 49.64 -22.51 5.52
CA LYS A 286 50.46 -22.45 4.31
C LYS A 286 50.21 -21.18 3.52
N ALA A 287 48.97 -20.74 3.36
CA ALA A 287 48.60 -19.50 2.70
C ALA A 287 49.14 -18.29 3.46
N TYR A 288 49.02 -18.27 4.77
CA TYR A 288 49.54 -17.21 5.64
C TYR A 288 51.08 -17.07 5.52
N GLU A 289 51.82 -18.19 5.62
CA GLU A 289 53.29 -18.17 5.50
C GLU A 289 53.75 -17.68 4.10
N ALA A 290 53.04 -18.10 3.03
CA ALA A 290 53.31 -17.63 1.68
C ALA A 290 53.11 -16.10 1.55
N VAL A 291 52.00 -15.58 2.07
CA VAL A 291 51.71 -14.14 2.08
C VAL A 291 52.75 -13.39 2.90
N LYS A 292 53.13 -13.90 4.05
CA LYS A 292 54.18 -13.33 4.91
C LYS A 292 55.57 -13.35 4.24
N ALA A 293 55.83 -14.35 3.40
CA ALA A 293 57.06 -14.45 2.58
C ALA A 293 57.08 -13.55 1.34
N GLY A 294 55.99 -12.79 1.08
CA GLY A 294 55.90 -11.82 -0.02
C GLY A 294 55.05 -12.27 -1.21
N THR A 295 54.42 -13.44 -1.16
CA THR A 295 53.43 -13.86 -2.18
C THR A 295 52.22 -12.93 -2.11
N SER A 296 51.69 -12.48 -3.27
CA SER A 296 50.50 -11.64 -3.27
C SER A 296 49.30 -12.42 -2.69
N PHE A 297 48.36 -11.67 -2.07
CA PHE A 297 47.18 -12.26 -1.48
C PHE A 297 46.33 -13.00 -2.53
N ALA A 298 46.27 -12.45 -3.76
CA ALA A 298 45.58 -13.05 -4.89
C ALA A 298 46.27 -14.34 -5.40
N ASP A 299 47.60 -14.37 -5.45
CA ASP A 299 48.32 -15.59 -5.84
C ASP A 299 48.21 -16.69 -4.78
N ALA A 300 48.26 -16.33 -3.49
CA ALA A 300 48.01 -17.28 -2.40
C ALA A 300 46.57 -17.85 -2.45
N ALA A 301 45.61 -17.02 -2.79
CA ALA A 301 44.23 -17.44 -3.02
C ALA A 301 44.14 -18.47 -4.15
N ARG A 302 44.66 -18.11 -5.32
CA ARG A 302 44.61 -18.96 -6.51
C ARG A 302 45.37 -20.27 -6.32
N ASP A 303 46.58 -20.20 -5.82
CA ASP A 303 47.53 -21.33 -5.86
C ASP A 303 47.36 -22.27 -4.66
N ILE A 304 46.99 -21.73 -3.47
CA ILE A 304 46.93 -22.50 -2.24
C ILE A 304 45.45 -22.81 -1.85
N THR A 305 44.58 -21.79 -1.77
CA THR A 305 43.19 -22.00 -1.32
C THR A 305 42.21 -22.27 -2.46
N LYS A 306 42.67 -22.13 -3.72
CA LYS A 306 41.86 -22.33 -4.93
C LYS A 306 40.62 -21.41 -5.03
N GLN A 307 40.73 -20.21 -4.50
CA GLN A 307 39.71 -19.15 -4.61
C GLN A 307 40.01 -18.27 -5.85
N SER A 308 38.93 -17.77 -6.46
CA SER A 308 39.05 -16.77 -7.52
C SER A 308 39.33 -15.37 -6.94
N ALA A 309 40.03 -14.55 -7.68
CA ALA A 309 40.36 -13.17 -7.25
C ALA A 309 39.12 -12.34 -6.95
N GLU A 310 38.04 -12.59 -7.66
CA GLU A 310 36.74 -11.86 -7.52
C GLU A 310 36.05 -12.12 -6.18
N THR A 311 36.38 -13.22 -5.51
CA THR A 311 35.73 -13.59 -4.22
C THR A 311 36.54 -13.13 -2.99
N LEU A 312 37.66 -12.47 -3.20
CA LEU A 312 38.58 -12.07 -2.13
C LEU A 312 38.17 -10.72 -1.51
N ASP A 313 37.72 -9.80 -2.34
CA ASP A 313 37.46 -8.42 -1.94
C ASP A 313 36.05 -8.31 -1.32
N LEU A 314 36.00 -7.94 -0.04
CA LEU A 314 34.77 -7.65 0.66
C LEU A 314 34.40 -6.16 0.58
N GLY A 315 35.24 -5.34 -0.05
CA GLY A 315 35.04 -3.89 -0.14
C GLY A 315 35.22 -3.15 1.18
N ALA A 316 34.70 -1.94 1.23
CA ALA A 316 34.70 -1.08 2.42
C ALA A 316 33.57 -1.49 3.36
N VAL A 317 33.88 -2.24 4.38
CA VAL A 317 32.94 -2.80 5.36
C VAL A 317 33.14 -2.22 6.76
N THR A 318 32.06 -2.09 7.51
CA THR A 318 32.08 -1.78 8.93
C THR A 318 32.23 -3.06 9.74
N ARG A 319 32.51 -2.91 11.04
CA ARG A 319 32.60 -4.07 11.94
C ARG A 319 31.28 -4.84 12.06
N SER A 320 30.14 -4.15 11.91
CA SER A 320 28.79 -4.74 11.98
C SER A 320 28.42 -5.51 10.72
N ASP A 321 29.06 -5.24 9.58
CA ASP A 321 28.80 -5.93 8.31
C ASP A 321 29.46 -7.32 8.26
N LEU A 322 30.34 -7.60 9.22
CA LEU A 322 31.13 -8.83 9.29
C LEU A 322 30.60 -9.76 10.39
N THR A 323 30.84 -11.06 10.20
CA THR A 323 30.62 -12.02 11.29
C THR A 323 31.51 -11.67 12.50
N PRO A 324 31.12 -11.96 13.75
CA PRO A 324 31.84 -11.55 14.94
C PRO A 324 33.34 -11.91 14.93
N ASP A 325 33.70 -13.10 14.47
CA ASP A 325 35.09 -13.56 14.38
C ASP A 325 35.88 -12.80 13.31
N LEU A 326 35.26 -12.60 12.16
CA LEU A 326 35.86 -11.85 11.05
C LEU A 326 36.04 -10.38 11.41
N GLY A 327 35.01 -9.76 12.01
CA GLY A 327 35.05 -8.39 12.48
C GLY A 327 36.09 -8.19 13.59
N LYS A 328 36.21 -9.15 14.53
CA LYS A 328 37.25 -9.12 15.56
C LYS A 328 38.66 -9.18 14.95
N ALA A 329 38.89 -10.09 14.01
CA ALA A 329 40.18 -10.25 13.35
C ALA A 329 40.52 -9.03 12.48
N ALA A 330 39.61 -8.63 11.61
CA ALA A 330 39.82 -7.55 10.66
C ALA A 330 40.07 -6.19 11.34
N PHE A 331 39.36 -5.90 12.45
CA PHE A 331 39.46 -4.62 13.17
C PHE A 331 40.58 -4.59 14.23
N ALA A 332 41.31 -5.70 14.42
CA ALA A 332 42.52 -5.75 15.25
C ALA A 332 43.82 -5.49 14.49
N ILE A 333 43.78 -5.43 13.14
CA ILE A 333 44.95 -5.35 12.28
C ILE A 333 45.15 -3.90 11.81
N ALA A 334 46.40 -3.47 11.73
CA ALA A 334 46.76 -2.17 11.12
C ALA A 334 46.58 -2.21 9.59
N GLU A 335 46.51 -1.03 8.99
CA GLU A 335 46.50 -0.88 7.53
C GLU A 335 47.70 -1.56 6.90
N GLY A 336 47.46 -2.30 5.80
CA GLY A 336 48.47 -3.13 5.15
C GLY A 336 48.75 -4.48 5.82
N GLY A 337 48.20 -4.71 7.03
CA GLY A 337 48.45 -5.91 7.82
C GLY A 337 47.65 -7.12 7.39
N VAL A 338 48.12 -8.32 7.80
CA VAL A 338 47.47 -9.61 7.54
C VAL A 338 47.24 -10.33 8.87
N SER A 339 46.08 -10.90 9.07
CA SER A 339 45.75 -11.69 10.27
C SER A 339 46.53 -12.99 10.31
N GLN A 340 46.73 -13.52 11.50
CA GLN A 340 46.99 -14.95 11.62
C GLN A 340 45.75 -15.75 11.17
N PRO A 341 45.91 -17.02 10.73
CA PRO A 341 44.75 -17.88 10.47
C PRO A 341 43.88 -18.01 11.72
N PHE A 342 42.57 -17.80 11.55
CA PHE A 342 41.59 -17.97 12.62
C PHE A 342 40.40 -18.78 12.12
N ARG A 343 39.72 -19.44 13.02
CA ARG A 343 38.60 -20.33 12.73
C ARG A 343 37.27 -19.60 12.94
N SER A 344 36.36 -19.72 12.00
CA SER A 344 34.95 -19.40 12.14
C SER A 344 34.09 -20.67 12.00
N ALA A 345 32.77 -20.51 12.06
CA ALA A 345 31.83 -21.59 11.78
C ALA A 345 31.90 -22.11 10.34
N LEU A 346 32.41 -21.30 9.40
CA LEU A 346 32.53 -21.63 7.97
C LEU A 346 33.85 -22.32 7.63
N GLY A 347 34.87 -22.23 8.47
CA GLY A 347 36.19 -22.77 8.24
C GLY A 347 37.31 -21.85 8.71
N TRP A 348 38.47 -21.91 8.07
CA TRP A 348 39.64 -21.12 8.40
C TRP A 348 39.75 -19.88 7.50
N HIS A 349 40.07 -18.73 8.10
CA HIS A 349 40.16 -17.45 7.40
C HIS A 349 41.49 -16.76 7.65
N ILE A 350 41.93 -16.00 6.66
CA ILE A 350 43.00 -15.02 6.76
C ILE A 350 42.45 -13.70 6.17
N VAL A 351 42.66 -12.61 6.85
CA VAL A 351 42.20 -11.29 6.43
C VAL A 351 43.38 -10.37 6.22
N LYS A 352 43.35 -9.61 5.15
CA LYS A 352 44.26 -8.47 4.89
C LYS A 352 43.44 -7.19 4.89
N VAL A 353 43.89 -6.19 5.65
CA VAL A 353 43.33 -4.85 5.62
C VAL A 353 44.13 -4.00 4.64
N GLU A 354 43.50 -3.53 3.56
CA GLU A 354 44.17 -2.70 2.56
C GLU A 354 44.15 -1.21 2.91
N LYS A 355 43.00 -0.74 3.45
CA LYS A 355 42.79 0.66 3.82
C LYS A 355 41.89 0.76 5.05
N ILE A 356 42.19 1.70 5.92
CA ILE A 356 41.35 2.05 7.06
C ILE A 356 40.77 3.46 6.85
N GLU A 357 39.48 3.56 6.81
CA GLU A 357 38.74 4.82 6.86
C GLU A 357 38.26 5.02 8.30
N PRO A 358 38.90 5.94 9.04
CA PRO A 358 38.61 6.10 10.45
C PRO A 358 37.17 6.55 10.71
N ALA A 359 36.62 6.14 11.83
CA ALA A 359 35.32 6.63 12.27
C ALA A 359 35.30 8.17 12.29
N GLN A 360 34.28 8.75 11.71
CA GLN A 360 34.09 10.20 11.73
C GLN A 360 32.85 10.51 12.57
N THR A 361 33.07 11.14 13.71
CA THR A 361 31.99 11.70 14.50
C THR A 361 31.95 13.20 14.21
N PRO A 362 30.89 13.71 13.58
CA PRO A 362 30.78 15.13 13.31
C PRO A 362 30.81 15.90 14.62
N THR A 363 31.37 17.10 14.59
CA THR A 363 31.36 18.01 15.74
C THR A 363 30.17 18.95 15.63
N LEU A 364 29.65 19.40 16.77
CA LEU A 364 28.58 20.40 16.78
C LEU A 364 28.98 21.66 15.97
N ALA A 365 30.22 22.08 16.06
CA ALA A 365 30.70 23.23 15.32
C ALA A 365 30.60 23.07 13.77
N ALA A 366 30.85 21.87 13.26
CA ALA A 366 30.74 21.57 11.84
C ALA A 366 29.28 21.42 11.37
N MET A 367 28.37 21.02 12.25
CA MET A 367 26.97 20.71 11.95
C MET A 367 25.99 21.80 12.44
N ARG A 368 26.52 22.86 13.04
CA ARG A 368 25.70 23.86 13.75
C ARG A 368 24.57 24.43 12.91
N ASP A 369 24.86 24.81 11.67
CA ASP A 369 23.87 25.42 10.78
C ASP A 369 22.80 24.40 10.34
N GLU A 370 23.17 23.16 10.21
CA GLU A 370 22.25 22.08 9.88
C GLU A 370 21.35 21.74 11.08
N MET A 371 21.93 21.61 12.26
CA MET A 371 21.20 21.38 13.50
C MET A 371 20.28 22.55 13.84
N ALA A 372 20.71 23.78 13.58
CA ALA A 372 19.86 24.95 13.76
C ALA A 372 18.64 24.93 12.81
N ARG A 373 18.81 24.49 11.57
CA ARG A 373 17.68 24.34 10.64
C ARG A 373 16.73 23.23 11.07
N GLU A 374 17.26 22.10 11.54
CA GLU A 374 16.43 20.99 11.98
C GLU A 374 15.67 21.32 13.25
N ALA A 375 16.33 21.93 14.23
CA ALA A 375 15.67 22.45 15.43
C ALA A 375 14.61 23.51 15.10
N ALA A 376 14.87 24.39 14.12
CA ALA A 376 13.87 25.37 13.67
C ALA A 376 12.65 24.68 13.04
N ARG A 377 12.82 23.63 12.26
CA ARG A 377 11.71 22.86 11.66
C ARG A 377 10.85 22.18 12.72
N GLU A 378 11.47 21.55 13.70
CA GLU A 378 10.73 20.90 14.80
C GLU A 378 9.90 21.94 15.57
N LEU A 379 10.51 23.07 15.95
CA LEU A 379 9.81 24.16 16.62
C LEU A 379 8.71 24.76 15.75
N ALA A 380 8.91 24.83 14.44
CA ALA A 380 7.93 25.36 13.49
C ALA A 380 6.70 24.44 13.36
N THR A 381 6.88 23.14 13.44
CA THR A 381 5.77 22.18 13.45
C THR A 381 4.87 22.40 14.66
N ASP A 382 5.47 22.52 15.85
CA ASP A 382 4.73 22.82 17.09
C ASP A 382 4.03 24.18 17.03
N GLU A 383 4.68 25.20 16.43
CA GLU A 383 4.09 26.53 16.27
C GLU A 383 2.98 26.51 15.21
N ALA A 384 3.12 25.75 14.13
CA ALA A 384 2.07 25.56 13.13
C ALA A 384 0.77 25.01 13.76
N ILE A 385 0.88 24.02 14.65
CA ILE A 385 -0.26 23.47 15.42
C ILE A 385 -0.90 24.58 16.27
N ARG A 386 -0.09 25.39 16.96
CA ARG A 386 -0.61 26.50 17.78
C ARG A 386 -1.29 27.59 16.95
N ILE A 387 -0.73 27.92 15.79
CA ILE A 387 -1.31 28.87 14.84
C ILE A 387 -2.62 28.30 14.30
N ALA A 388 -2.64 27.03 13.91
CA ALA A 388 -3.80 26.32 13.40
C ALA A 388 -4.97 26.34 14.41
N ASN A 389 -4.70 26.02 15.68
CA ASN A 389 -5.70 26.09 16.74
C ASN A 389 -6.22 27.53 16.95
N ARG A 390 -5.34 28.53 16.98
CA ARG A 390 -5.77 29.94 17.08
C ARG A 390 -6.59 30.40 15.89
N PHE A 391 -6.27 29.92 14.71
CA PHE A 391 -7.04 30.19 13.49
C PHE A 391 -8.44 29.57 13.59
N GLU A 392 -8.55 28.31 14.00
CA GLU A 392 -9.82 27.61 14.20
C GLU A 392 -10.69 28.29 15.26
N ASP A 393 -10.11 28.70 16.38
CA ASP A 393 -10.80 29.48 17.44
C ASP A 393 -11.40 30.79 16.88
N ARG A 394 -10.68 31.48 15.98
CA ARG A 394 -11.17 32.70 15.33
C ARG A 394 -12.35 32.41 14.39
N LEU A 395 -12.26 31.34 13.62
CA LEU A 395 -13.37 30.90 12.76
C LEU A 395 -14.60 30.51 13.58
N ALA A 396 -14.42 29.77 14.67
CA ALA A 396 -15.49 29.39 15.60
C ALA A 396 -16.11 30.63 16.28
N GLY A 397 -15.33 31.68 16.49
CA GLY A 397 -15.78 33.00 16.98
C GLY A 397 -16.54 33.83 15.94
N GLY A 398 -16.71 33.34 14.70
CA GLY A 398 -17.48 34.03 13.65
C GLY A 398 -16.66 34.96 12.76
N ALA A 399 -15.33 34.94 12.84
CA ALA A 399 -14.49 35.69 11.90
C ALA A 399 -14.54 35.05 10.51
N ASP A 400 -14.47 35.83 9.45
CA ASP A 400 -14.26 35.29 8.12
C ASP A 400 -12.84 34.71 7.95
N VAL A 401 -12.65 33.88 6.94
CA VAL A 401 -11.40 33.13 6.71
C VAL A 401 -10.20 34.08 6.54
N GLU A 402 -10.37 35.22 5.85
CA GLU A 402 -9.29 36.15 5.59
C GLU A 402 -8.93 36.97 6.84
N ALA A 403 -9.95 37.42 7.62
CA ALA A 403 -9.72 38.10 8.89
C ALA A 403 -9.08 37.19 9.94
N ALA A 404 -9.52 35.93 10.00
CA ALA A 404 -8.91 34.90 10.87
C ALA A 404 -7.45 34.66 10.48
N ALA A 405 -7.14 34.52 9.18
CA ALA A 405 -5.79 34.32 8.67
C ALA A 405 -4.86 35.49 8.99
N GLN A 406 -5.33 36.72 8.76
CA GLN A 406 -4.56 37.92 9.09
C GLN A 406 -4.25 38.04 10.59
N ALA A 407 -5.21 37.67 11.45
CA ALA A 407 -5.03 37.71 12.91
C ALA A 407 -3.96 36.75 13.43
N VAL A 408 -3.60 35.70 12.66
CA VAL A 408 -2.57 34.71 13.01
C VAL A 408 -1.36 34.76 12.06
N ASN A 409 -1.29 35.75 11.16
CA ASN A 409 -0.26 35.88 10.12
C ASN A 409 -0.13 34.67 9.19
N ALA A 410 -1.25 33.97 8.94
CA ALA A 410 -1.25 32.87 8.00
C ALA A 410 -1.27 33.36 6.54
N LYS A 411 -0.67 32.61 5.65
CA LYS A 411 -0.58 32.93 4.22
C LYS A 411 -1.94 32.77 3.54
N ILE A 412 -2.35 33.78 2.78
CA ILE A 412 -3.58 33.74 1.97
C ILE A 412 -3.19 33.64 0.50
N VAL A 413 -3.68 32.61 -0.17
CA VAL A 413 -3.46 32.40 -1.61
C VAL A 413 -4.80 32.39 -2.32
N LYS A 414 -4.96 33.25 -3.33
CA LYS A 414 -6.15 33.25 -4.18
C LYS A 414 -5.82 32.59 -5.50
N VAL A 415 -6.61 31.59 -5.86
CA VAL A 415 -6.45 30.80 -7.08
C VAL A 415 -7.72 30.94 -7.91
N ALA A 416 -7.58 31.43 -9.14
CA ALA A 416 -8.70 31.59 -10.04
C ALA A 416 -8.69 30.52 -11.13
N GLY A 417 -9.87 29.95 -11.40
CA GLY A 417 -10.07 28.94 -12.43
C GLY A 417 -9.37 27.62 -12.14
N LEU A 418 -9.31 27.20 -10.88
CA LEU A 418 -8.82 25.88 -10.47
C LEU A 418 -9.66 24.78 -11.11
N THR A 419 -9.01 23.80 -11.72
CA THR A 419 -9.62 22.60 -12.31
C THR A 419 -9.37 21.36 -11.46
N ARG A 420 -10.12 20.27 -11.68
CA ARG A 420 -10.00 19.02 -10.89
C ARG A 420 -8.64 18.31 -11.01
N ASP A 421 -7.87 18.62 -12.04
CA ASP A 421 -6.49 18.16 -12.25
C ASP A 421 -5.42 19.06 -11.61
N GLY A 422 -5.86 20.10 -10.87
CA GLY A 422 -4.98 21.01 -10.15
C GLY A 422 -4.44 22.18 -10.99
N ALA A 423 -4.80 22.27 -12.28
CA ALA A 423 -4.42 23.42 -13.11
C ALA A 423 -5.25 24.66 -12.72
N ALA A 424 -4.66 25.85 -12.88
CA ALA A 424 -5.31 27.11 -12.57
C ALA A 424 -5.05 28.17 -13.66
N LYS A 425 -5.99 29.10 -13.86
CA LYS A 425 -5.84 30.21 -14.80
C LYS A 425 -4.94 31.32 -14.25
N ALA A 426 -5.07 31.63 -12.98
CA ALA A 426 -4.26 32.62 -12.29
C ALA A 426 -4.10 32.27 -10.81
N GLY A 427 -2.94 32.60 -10.25
CA GLY A 427 -2.52 32.07 -8.96
C GLY A 427 -2.13 30.59 -9.05
N GLN A 428 -1.39 30.11 -8.08
CA GLN A 428 -1.05 28.69 -7.97
C GLN A 428 -1.33 28.27 -6.53
N PRO A 429 -1.94 27.09 -6.32
CA PRO A 429 -1.98 26.49 -4.99
C PRO A 429 -0.54 26.35 -4.44
N PRO A 430 -0.34 26.37 -3.13
CA PRO A 430 0.93 25.96 -2.54
C PRO A 430 1.39 24.62 -3.09
N ASP A 431 2.71 24.45 -3.27
CA ASP A 431 3.28 23.24 -3.91
C ASP A 431 2.84 21.94 -3.20
N ALA A 432 2.72 21.98 -1.88
CA ALA A 432 2.23 20.87 -1.07
C ALA A 432 0.77 20.50 -1.38
N LEU A 433 -0.05 21.44 -1.87
CA LEU A 433 -1.47 21.25 -2.16
C LEU A 433 -1.75 21.05 -3.65
N ALA A 434 -0.86 21.49 -4.54
CA ALA A 434 -1.11 21.48 -5.99
C ALA A 434 -1.48 20.10 -6.56
N LYS A 435 -0.97 19.02 -5.97
CA LYS A 435 -1.24 17.62 -6.33
C LYS A 435 -1.91 16.82 -5.22
N ASP A 436 -2.29 17.49 -4.14
CA ASP A 436 -2.99 16.84 -3.03
C ASP A 436 -4.43 16.53 -3.43
N VAL A 437 -4.73 15.23 -3.54
CA VAL A 437 -6.07 14.73 -3.91
C VAL A 437 -7.12 15.20 -2.90
N ARG A 438 -6.77 15.27 -1.61
CA ARG A 438 -7.69 15.70 -0.54
C ARG A 438 -8.02 17.20 -0.65
N PHE A 439 -7.04 18.03 -0.97
CA PHE A 439 -7.28 19.45 -1.25
C PHE A 439 -8.24 19.64 -2.42
N LEU A 440 -7.99 18.92 -3.54
CA LEU A 440 -8.85 19.01 -4.72
C LEU A 440 -10.26 18.49 -4.42
N GLN A 441 -10.42 17.41 -3.65
CA GLN A 441 -11.72 16.93 -3.21
C GLN A 441 -12.47 17.97 -2.38
N LEU A 442 -11.82 18.56 -1.37
CA LEU A 442 -12.41 19.61 -0.55
C LEU A 442 -12.82 20.82 -1.38
N ALA A 443 -11.93 21.26 -2.29
CA ALA A 443 -12.21 22.38 -3.17
C ALA A 443 -13.37 22.12 -4.14
N PHE A 444 -13.60 20.87 -4.58
CA PHE A 444 -14.63 20.54 -5.57
C PHE A 444 -15.92 19.94 -4.97
N ASN A 445 -15.93 19.53 -3.70
CA ASN A 445 -17.14 19.09 -3.02
C ASN A 445 -17.85 20.22 -2.26
N ALA A 446 -17.12 21.27 -1.90
CA ALA A 446 -17.70 22.44 -1.21
C ALA A 446 -18.60 23.25 -2.14
N GLY A 447 -19.68 23.80 -1.59
CA GLY A 447 -20.52 24.77 -2.29
C GLY A 447 -19.89 26.15 -2.39
N GLN A 448 -20.40 27.00 -3.29
CA GLN A 448 -19.96 28.40 -3.37
C GLN A 448 -20.21 29.13 -2.05
N GLY A 449 -19.23 29.91 -1.61
CA GLY A 449 -19.26 30.64 -0.34
C GLY A 449 -18.98 29.77 0.89
N THR A 450 -18.77 28.46 0.73
CA THR A 450 -18.45 27.56 1.85
C THR A 450 -16.95 27.33 1.97
N GLN A 451 -16.52 27.10 3.20
CA GLN A 451 -15.14 26.76 3.54
C GLN A 451 -15.02 25.33 4.05
N SER A 452 -13.87 24.72 3.84
CA SER A 452 -13.54 23.43 4.42
C SER A 452 -13.29 23.53 5.93
N SER A 453 -13.28 22.40 6.63
CA SER A 453 -12.61 22.29 7.92
C SER A 453 -11.11 22.51 7.78
N LEU A 454 -10.45 22.87 8.89
CA LEU A 454 -8.99 22.90 8.97
C LEU A 454 -8.45 21.49 8.69
N THR A 455 -7.52 21.39 7.76
CA THR A 455 -7.00 20.12 7.27
C THR A 455 -5.47 20.14 7.28
N GLU A 456 -4.86 19.06 7.71
CA GLU A 456 -3.40 18.90 7.69
C GLU A 456 -2.94 18.52 6.28
N SER A 457 -1.86 19.15 5.82
CA SER A 457 -1.20 18.87 4.54
C SER A 457 -0.09 17.84 4.69
N SER A 458 0.37 17.29 3.57
CA SER A 458 1.39 16.23 3.55
C SER A 458 2.78 16.65 4.07
N ASP A 459 3.05 17.95 4.15
CA ASP A 459 4.28 18.54 4.66
C ASP A 459 4.20 19.01 6.13
N GLY A 460 3.11 18.63 6.83
CA GLY A 460 2.86 18.99 8.23
C GLY A 460 2.31 20.41 8.43
N GLY A 461 1.93 21.09 7.36
CA GLY A 461 1.21 22.34 7.41
C GLY A 461 -0.30 22.15 7.60
N TYR A 462 -1.03 23.27 7.70
CA TYR A 462 -2.48 23.26 7.83
C TYR A 462 -3.12 24.20 6.82
N TYR A 463 -4.26 23.80 6.27
CA TYR A 463 -4.97 24.63 5.31
C TYR A 463 -6.48 24.62 5.51
N VAL A 464 -7.11 25.71 5.05
CA VAL A 464 -8.54 25.83 4.83
C VAL A 464 -8.74 26.35 3.40
N VAL A 465 -9.67 25.76 2.67
CA VAL A 465 -10.07 26.22 1.35
C VAL A 465 -11.51 26.73 1.39
N ARG A 466 -11.73 27.96 0.89
CA ARG A 466 -13.06 28.53 0.66
C ARG A 466 -13.30 28.65 -0.85
N VAL A 467 -14.46 28.21 -1.30
CA VAL A 467 -14.87 28.32 -2.70
C VAL A 467 -15.55 29.67 -2.91
N ASP A 468 -14.90 30.58 -3.62
CA ASP A 468 -15.41 31.94 -3.85
C ASP A 468 -16.39 31.98 -5.03
N ALA A 469 -16.09 31.25 -6.12
CA ALA A 469 -16.96 31.15 -7.28
C ALA A 469 -16.86 29.77 -7.94
N ILE A 470 -17.97 29.34 -8.52
CA ILE A 470 -18.05 28.10 -9.30
C ILE A 470 -18.44 28.46 -10.72
N THR A 471 -17.55 28.20 -11.68
CA THR A 471 -17.86 28.26 -13.11
C THR A 471 -18.19 26.84 -13.57
N PRO A 472 -19.47 26.55 -13.87
CA PRO A 472 -19.86 25.20 -14.26
C PRO A 472 -19.24 24.82 -15.60
N ARG A 473 -19.16 23.52 -15.84
CA ARG A 473 -18.79 22.98 -17.15
C ARG A 473 -19.66 23.61 -18.24
N THR A 474 -19.04 24.24 -19.20
CA THR A 474 -19.76 25.00 -20.25
C THR A 474 -19.25 24.60 -21.63
N LEU A 475 -20.18 24.33 -22.53
CA LEU A 475 -19.84 24.06 -23.94
C LEU A 475 -19.19 25.32 -24.55
N ARG A 476 -17.95 25.17 -25.03
CA ARG A 476 -17.20 26.27 -25.65
C ARG A 476 -17.86 26.68 -26.95
N PRO A 477 -17.94 27.98 -27.26
CA PRO A 477 -18.50 28.45 -28.53
C PRO A 477 -17.86 27.73 -29.73
N LEU A 478 -18.68 27.35 -30.73
CA LEU A 478 -18.18 26.64 -31.92
C LEU A 478 -17.05 27.41 -32.63
N ALA A 479 -17.13 28.73 -32.64
CA ALA A 479 -16.10 29.58 -33.26
C ALA A 479 -14.71 29.40 -32.63
N GLU A 480 -14.63 29.09 -31.33
CA GLU A 480 -13.37 28.88 -30.62
C GLU A 480 -12.80 27.49 -30.86
N VAL A 481 -13.68 26.49 -31.06
CA VAL A 481 -13.30 25.08 -31.18
C VAL A 481 -13.50 24.51 -32.58
N ALA A 482 -13.76 25.35 -33.58
CA ALA A 482 -14.13 24.93 -34.94
C ALA A 482 -13.14 23.93 -35.56
N LYS A 483 -11.84 24.14 -35.32
CA LYS A 483 -10.79 23.22 -35.82
C LYS A 483 -10.84 21.86 -35.11
N GLU A 484 -11.05 21.87 -33.80
CA GLU A 484 -11.15 20.66 -32.96
C GLU A 484 -12.40 19.86 -33.38
N VAL A 485 -13.52 20.55 -33.54
CA VAL A 485 -14.80 19.98 -34.01
C VAL A 485 -14.66 19.35 -35.40
N ALA A 486 -14.04 20.05 -36.34
CA ALA A 486 -13.81 19.55 -37.69
C ALA A 486 -12.90 18.30 -37.71
N GLN A 487 -11.85 18.28 -36.87
CA GLN A 487 -10.96 17.12 -36.73
C GLN A 487 -11.69 15.93 -36.14
N ALA A 488 -12.44 16.13 -35.03
CA ALA A 488 -13.21 15.08 -34.38
C ALA A 488 -14.29 14.52 -35.30
N TRP A 489 -15.04 15.39 -36.01
CA TRP A 489 -16.02 15.01 -36.99
C TRP A 489 -15.42 14.17 -38.13
N ARG A 490 -14.28 14.64 -38.68
CA ARG A 490 -13.58 13.91 -39.73
C ARG A 490 -13.11 12.55 -39.26
N ARG A 491 -12.60 12.47 -38.03
CA ARG A 491 -12.19 11.20 -37.45
C ARG A 491 -13.36 10.23 -37.33
N GLU A 492 -14.51 10.69 -36.83
CA GLU A 492 -15.72 9.87 -36.76
C GLU A 492 -16.19 9.38 -38.13
N ARG A 493 -16.17 10.24 -39.13
CA ARG A 493 -16.53 9.83 -40.49
C ARG A 493 -15.55 8.81 -41.08
N LEU A 494 -14.27 8.96 -40.83
CA LEU A 494 -13.29 7.97 -41.25
C LEU A 494 -13.45 6.64 -40.47
N ASP A 495 -13.81 6.69 -39.21
CA ASP A 495 -14.14 5.48 -38.44
C ASP A 495 -15.39 4.78 -38.98
N GLU A 496 -16.42 5.53 -39.35
CA GLU A 496 -17.60 4.98 -40.03
C GLU A 496 -17.28 4.34 -41.39
N LEU A 497 -16.42 4.98 -42.19
CA LEU A 497 -15.97 4.42 -43.47
C LEU A 497 -15.15 3.14 -43.26
N ALA A 498 -14.26 3.13 -42.28
CA ALA A 498 -13.50 1.94 -41.92
C ALA A 498 -14.42 0.81 -41.44
N ARG A 499 -15.44 1.13 -40.63
CA ARG A 499 -16.45 0.17 -40.18
C ARG A 499 -17.20 -0.43 -41.35
N LYS A 500 -17.74 0.40 -42.27
CA LYS A 500 -18.46 -0.06 -43.46
C LYS A 500 -17.58 -0.93 -44.35
N LYS A 501 -16.32 -0.54 -44.54
CA LYS A 501 -15.33 -1.31 -45.30
C LYS A 501 -15.06 -2.68 -44.64
N ALA A 502 -14.94 -2.71 -43.29
CA ALA A 502 -14.79 -3.93 -42.55
C ALA A 502 -16.05 -4.81 -42.58
N GLU A 503 -17.25 -4.22 -42.48
CA GLU A 503 -18.53 -4.93 -42.63
C GLU A 503 -18.64 -5.60 -44.03
N THR A 504 -18.34 -4.85 -45.09
CA THR A 504 -18.35 -5.39 -46.46
C THR A 504 -17.33 -6.52 -46.65
N LEU A 505 -16.15 -6.39 -46.05
CA LEU A 505 -15.14 -7.44 -46.04
C LEU A 505 -15.63 -8.69 -45.31
N LEU A 506 -16.22 -8.50 -44.11
CA LEU A 506 -16.79 -9.58 -43.31
C LEU A 506 -17.92 -10.33 -44.04
N GLU A 507 -18.83 -9.61 -44.71
CA GLU A 507 -19.91 -10.21 -45.51
C GLU A 507 -19.37 -11.10 -46.62
N LYS A 508 -18.34 -10.66 -47.36
CA LYS A 508 -17.69 -11.48 -48.38
C LYS A 508 -17.07 -12.75 -47.81
N VAL A 509 -16.41 -12.63 -46.64
CA VAL A 509 -15.79 -13.77 -45.98
C VAL A 509 -16.86 -14.76 -45.49
N ARG A 510 -17.96 -14.27 -44.93
CA ARG A 510 -19.10 -15.09 -44.50
C ARG A 510 -19.82 -15.76 -45.69
N ALA A 511 -19.76 -15.14 -46.88
CA ALA A 511 -20.27 -15.72 -48.11
C ALA A 511 -19.33 -16.77 -48.75
N GLY A 512 -18.19 -17.06 -48.12
CA GLY A 512 -17.25 -18.12 -48.52
C GLY A 512 -16.00 -17.64 -49.27
N THR A 513 -15.81 -16.32 -49.45
CA THR A 513 -14.57 -15.80 -50.05
C THR A 513 -13.43 -15.87 -49.03
N PRO A 514 -12.26 -16.44 -49.35
CA PRO A 514 -11.12 -16.43 -48.45
C PRO A 514 -10.76 -15.00 -48.00
N LEU A 515 -10.46 -14.81 -46.73
CA LEU A 515 -10.16 -13.47 -46.14
C LEU A 515 -9.02 -12.77 -46.88
N LYS A 516 -7.98 -13.52 -47.26
CA LYS A 516 -6.84 -13.04 -48.04
C LYS A 516 -7.26 -12.45 -49.39
N ASP A 517 -8.13 -13.16 -50.13
CA ASP A 517 -8.57 -12.75 -51.46
C ASP A 517 -9.51 -11.54 -51.36
N ALA A 518 -10.43 -11.56 -50.42
CA ALA A 518 -11.34 -10.46 -50.14
C ALA A 518 -10.61 -9.18 -49.72
N ALA A 519 -9.54 -9.31 -48.91
CA ALA A 519 -8.69 -8.20 -48.47
C ALA A 519 -7.87 -7.64 -49.65
N SER A 520 -7.25 -8.52 -50.46
CA SER A 520 -6.44 -8.12 -51.60
C SER A 520 -7.26 -7.34 -52.64
N ALA A 521 -8.52 -7.73 -52.83
CA ALA A 521 -9.46 -7.04 -53.74
C ALA A 521 -9.74 -5.57 -53.35
N ILE A 522 -9.47 -5.19 -52.09
CA ILE A 522 -9.67 -3.82 -51.58
C ILE A 522 -8.34 -3.17 -51.18
N GLY A 523 -7.20 -3.74 -51.58
CA GLY A 523 -5.87 -3.21 -51.37
C GLY A 523 -5.33 -3.38 -49.93
N LEU A 524 -5.93 -4.29 -49.14
CA LEU A 524 -5.47 -4.60 -47.78
C LEU A 524 -4.69 -5.92 -47.74
N LYS A 525 -3.84 -6.08 -46.74
CA LYS A 525 -3.07 -7.30 -46.54
C LYS A 525 -3.64 -8.08 -45.36
N SER A 526 -3.75 -9.40 -45.56
CA SER A 526 -4.03 -10.31 -44.45
C SER A 526 -2.74 -10.75 -43.77
N GLU A 527 -2.84 -11.01 -42.48
CA GLU A 527 -1.78 -11.53 -41.64
C GLU A 527 -2.30 -12.78 -40.93
N THR A 528 -1.43 -13.79 -40.77
CA THR A 528 -1.77 -14.97 -39.96
C THR A 528 -1.11 -14.83 -38.59
N SER A 529 -1.89 -15.04 -37.54
CA SER A 529 -1.39 -14.94 -36.16
C SER A 529 -0.50 -16.13 -35.81
N LEU A 530 0.38 -15.92 -34.83
CA LEU A 530 0.90 -17.01 -34.01
C LEU A 530 -0.26 -17.60 -33.17
N PRO A 531 -0.14 -18.85 -32.68
CA PRO A 531 -1.12 -19.41 -31.77
C PRO A 531 -1.27 -18.53 -30.50
N PHE A 532 -2.48 -18.15 -30.14
CA PHE A 532 -2.79 -17.31 -28.99
C PHE A 532 -3.89 -17.90 -28.09
N THR A 533 -3.86 -17.56 -26.82
CA THR A 533 -4.85 -17.96 -25.81
C THR A 533 -5.85 -16.83 -25.53
N ARG A 534 -6.89 -17.10 -24.73
CA ARG A 534 -7.91 -16.11 -24.31
C ARG A 534 -7.35 -14.95 -23.51
N ILE A 535 -6.24 -15.17 -22.80
CA ILE A 535 -5.61 -14.19 -21.89
C ILE A 535 -4.39 -13.50 -22.50
N ALA A 536 -4.19 -13.60 -23.82
CA ALA A 536 -3.15 -12.85 -24.51
C ALA A 536 -3.58 -11.39 -24.67
N PHE A 537 -3.16 -10.53 -23.72
CA PHE A 537 -3.46 -9.09 -23.71
C PHE A 537 -2.19 -8.25 -23.89
N GLY A 538 -2.39 -6.98 -24.31
CA GLY A 538 -1.35 -5.97 -24.37
C GLY A 538 -0.55 -5.94 -25.66
N ALA A 539 0.59 -5.25 -25.65
CA ALA A 539 1.43 -5.00 -26.83
C ALA A 539 2.03 -6.28 -27.44
N GLN A 540 2.02 -7.39 -26.72
CA GLN A 540 2.53 -8.69 -27.19
C GLN A 540 1.43 -9.58 -27.81
N SER A 541 0.18 -9.09 -27.89
CA SER A 541 -0.88 -9.87 -28.52
C SER A 541 -0.58 -10.04 -30.03
N PRO A 542 -0.56 -11.28 -30.55
CA PRO A 542 -0.31 -11.53 -31.97
C PRO A 542 -1.47 -11.10 -32.89
N ILE A 543 -2.57 -10.63 -32.32
CA ILE A 543 -3.76 -10.16 -33.03
C ILE A 543 -4.28 -8.83 -32.46
N PRO A 544 -5.08 -8.05 -33.22
CA PRO A 544 -5.78 -6.89 -32.70
C PRO A 544 -6.64 -7.24 -31.47
N GLN A 545 -6.48 -6.46 -30.38
CA GLN A 545 -7.06 -6.80 -29.06
C GLN A 545 -8.57 -7.04 -29.08
N GLY A 546 -9.32 -6.26 -29.84
CA GLY A 546 -10.78 -6.41 -29.95
C GLY A 546 -11.23 -7.73 -30.54
N LEU A 547 -10.41 -8.40 -31.36
CA LEU A 547 -10.77 -9.65 -32.03
C LEU A 547 -10.71 -10.88 -31.14
N THR A 548 -9.87 -10.90 -30.08
CA THR A 548 -9.70 -12.08 -29.21
C THR A 548 -11.04 -12.63 -28.72
N PRO A 549 -11.91 -11.84 -28.04
CA PRO A 549 -13.17 -12.36 -27.50
C PRO A 549 -14.12 -12.87 -28.62
N ALA A 550 -14.11 -12.24 -29.79
CA ALA A 550 -14.92 -12.63 -30.90
C ALA A 550 -14.46 -13.96 -31.49
N LEU A 551 -13.16 -14.09 -31.78
CA LEU A 551 -12.57 -15.29 -32.36
C LEU A 551 -12.76 -16.53 -31.47
N PHE A 552 -12.77 -16.38 -30.13
CA PHE A 552 -13.01 -17.50 -29.21
C PHE A 552 -14.48 -17.98 -29.18
N LYS A 553 -15.42 -17.29 -29.82
CA LYS A 553 -16.82 -17.74 -29.98
C LYS A 553 -17.06 -18.46 -31.32
N LEU A 554 -16.11 -18.41 -32.24
CA LEU A 554 -16.24 -18.93 -33.57
C LEU A 554 -15.82 -20.41 -33.67
N LYS A 555 -16.31 -21.07 -34.72
CA LYS A 555 -15.80 -22.34 -35.21
C LYS A 555 -14.77 -22.09 -36.33
N PRO A 556 -13.88 -23.02 -36.66
CA PRO A 556 -12.99 -22.90 -37.80
C PRO A 556 -13.74 -22.48 -39.09
N GLY A 557 -13.17 -21.54 -39.81
CA GLY A 557 -13.80 -20.91 -40.97
C GLY A 557 -14.75 -19.74 -40.65
N GLY A 558 -15.19 -19.61 -39.41
CA GLY A 558 -16.02 -18.47 -38.97
C GLY A 558 -15.22 -17.16 -38.92
N ALA A 559 -15.90 -16.05 -39.20
CA ALA A 559 -15.29 -14.72 -39.22
C ALA A 559 -16.12 -13.71 -38.41
N ASP A 560 -15.44 -12.76 -37.83
CA ASP A 560 -16.03 -11.62 -37.10
C ASP A 560 -15.15 -10.39 -37.21
N MET A 561 -15.67 -9.24 -36.79
CA MET A 561 -14.94 -7.97 -36.77
C MET A 561 -14.99 -7.30 -35.38
N ALA A 562 -14.01 -6.48 -35.11
CA ALA A 562 -13.96 -5.70 -33.88
C ALA A 562 -13.30 -4.34 -34.11
N PRO A 563 -13.62 -3.32 -33.28
CA PRO A 563 -12.89 -2.07 -33.29
C PRO A 563 -11.43 -2.31 -32.89
N ASN A 564 -10.53 -1.51 -33.45
CA ASN A 564 -9.11 -1.47 -33.17
C ASN A 564 -8.66 -0.02 -32.97
N GLN A 565 -7.48 0.19 -32.41
CA GLN A 565 -6.94 1.51 -32.08
C GLN A 565 -6.99 2.47 -33.31
N ASP A 566 -6.69 1.97 -34.52
CA ASP A 566 -6.60 2.75 -35.74
C ASP A 566 -7.77 2.54 -36.70
N GLY A 567 -8.88 1.97 -36.26
CA GLY A 567 -10.05 1.67 -37.08
C GLY A 567 -10.72 0.36 -36.70
N TYR A 568 -10.82 -0.60 -37.62
CA TYR A 568 -11.42 -1.91 -37.41
C TYR A 568 -10.48 -3.04 -37.80
N ALA A 569 -10.75 -4.23 -37.33
CA ALA A 569 -10.09 -5.44 -37.76
C ALA A 569 -11.12 -6.52 -38.06
N VAL A 570 -10.91 -7.29 -39.12
CA VAL A 570 -11.71 -8.48 -39.50
C VAL A 570 -10.82 -9.68 -39.28
N GLY A 571 -11.31 -10.68 -38.54
CA GLY A 571 -10.57 -11.92 -38.30
C GLY A 571 -11.39 -13.14 -38.69
N GLN A 572 -10.73 -14.12 -39.26
CA GLN A 572 -11.28 -15.44 -39.59
C GLN A 572 -10.52 -16.49 -38.76
N LEU A 573 -11.24 -17.31 -38.03
CA LEU A 573 -10.64 -18.42 -37.30
C LEU A 573 -10.18 -19.50 -38.25
N VAL A 574 -8.88 -19.79 -38.25
CA VAL A 574 -8.26 -20.83 -39.09
C VAL A 574 -8.27 -22.17 -38.37
N GLU A 575 -7.79 -22.20 -37.14
CA GLU A 575 -7.55 -23.45 -36.43
C GLU A 575 -7.84 -23.27 -34.94
N ILE A 576 -8.37 -24.33 -34.32
CA ILE A 576 -8.46 -24.49 -32.87
C ILE A 576 -7.48 -25.58 -32.48
N GLN A 577 -6.53 -25.25 -31.63
CA GLN A 577 -5.58 -26.17 -31.01
C GLN A 577 -6.05 -26.47 -29.60
N PRO A 578 -6.75 -27.58 -29.37
CA PRO A 578 -7.21 -27.94 -28.03
C PRO A 578 -6.01 -28.19 -27.12
N ALA A 579 -6.10 -27.73 -25.88
CA ALA A 579 -5.09 -28.06 -24.90
C ALA A 579 -5.34 -29.47 -24.35
N ASP A 580 -4.28 -30.29 -24.30
CA ASP A 580 -4.32 -31.64 -23.73
C ASP A 580 -3.72 -31.64 -22.32
N PRO A 581 -4.55 -31.79 -21.27
CA PRO A 581 -4.06 -31.88 -19.89
C PRO A 581 -3.13 -33.07 -19.65
N ALA A 582 -3.22 -34.12 -20.47
CA ALA A 582 -2.35 -35.30 -20.32
C ALA A 582 -0.93 -35.06 -20.87
N ALA A 583 -0.81 -34.16 -21.85
CA ALA A 583 0.48 -33.75 -22.41
C ALA A 583 1.21 -32.73 -21.53
N ASP A 584 0.48 -31.91 -20.74
CA ASP A 584 1.02 -30.92 -19.80
C ASP A 584 0.48 -31.17 -18.40
N LYS A 585 1.00 -32.21 -17.76
CA LYS A 585 0.60 -32.57 -16.40
C LYS A 585 0.90 -31.47 -15.39
N ALA A 586 2.02 -30.76 -15.55
CA ALA A 586 2.42 -29.70 -14.61
C ALA A 586 1.41 -28.56 -14.61
N GLY A 587 1.01 -28.06 -15.79
CA GLY A 587 0.00 -27.02 -15.90
C GLY A 587 -1.40 -27.49 -15.44
N ALA A 588 -1.74 -28.75 -15.71
CA ALA A 588 -2.99 -29.33 -15.23
C ALA A 588 -3.00 -29.48 -13.69
N ASP A 589 -1.88 -29.89 -13.10
CA ASP A 589 -1.73 -30.01 -11.64
C ASP A 589 -1.79 -28.63 -10.96
N GLU A 590 -1.23 -27.59 -11.57
CA GLU A 590 -1.33 -26.19 -11.08
C GLU A 590 -2.79 -25.73 -11.03
N VAL A 591 -3.53 -25.91 -12.12
CA VAL A 591 -4.98 -25.61 -12.16
C VAL A 591 -5.73 -26.45 -11.12
N GLY A 592 -5.37 -27.71 -10.98
CA GLY A 592 -5.95 -28.58 -9.94
C GLY A 592 -5.67 -28.09 -8.54
N GLN A 593 -4.47 -27.55 -8.29
CA GLN A 593 -4.13 -26.96 -6.99
C GLN A 593 -4.92 -25.67 -6.73
N GLU A 594 -5.06 -24.80 -7.71
CA GLU A 594 -5.91 -23.59 -7.61
C GLU A 594 -7.36 -23.97 -7.24
N ILE A 595 -7.94 -24.95 -7.93
CA ILE A 595 -9.29 -25.43 -7.66
C ILE A 595 -9.40 -26.02 -6.25
N ARG A 596 -8.43 -26.82 -5.82
CA ARG A 596 -8.41 -27.35 -4.44
C ARG A 596 -8.41 -26.24 -3.40
N VAL A 597 -7.56 -25.23 -3.59
CA VAL A 597 -7.49 -24.06 -2.68
C VAL A 597 -8.83 -23.32 -2.65
N SER A 598 -9.45 -23.11 -3.81
CA SER A 598 -10.77 -22.46 -3.90
C SER A 598 -11.84 -23.27 -3.17
N ILE A 599 -11.95 -24.57 -3.44
CA ILE A 599 -12.93 -25.45 -2.78
C ILE A 599 -12.66 -25.55 -1.26
N ALA A 600 -11.40 -25.60 -0.86
CA ALA A 600 -11.04 -25.57 0.56
C ALA A 600 -11.49 -24.28 1.23
N GLY A 601 -11.32 -23.14 0.56
CA GLY A 601 -11.82 -21.84 1.00
C GLY A 601 -13.34 -21.83 1.17
N ASP A 602 -14.06 -22.33 0.19
CA ASP A 602 -15.53 -22.43 0.24
C ASP A 602 -16.01 -23.33 1.38
N ILE A 603 -15.38 -24.49 1.58
CA ILE A 603 -15.70 -25.39 2.70
C ILE A 603 -15.47 -24.69 4.05
N ILE A 604 -14.37 -23.96 4.20
CA ILE A 604 -14.08 -23.20 5.42
C ILE A 604 -15.11 -22.09 5.62
N ALA A 605 -15.48 -21.36 4.57
CA ALA A 605 -16.48 -20.30 4.64
C ALA A 605 -17.87 -20.83 5.03
N GLU A 606 -18.30 -21.96 4.45
CA GLU A 606 -19.54 -22.63 4.83
C GLU A 606 -19.49 -23.14 6.28
N PHE A 607 -18.34 -23.67 6.70
CA PHE A 607 -18.15 -24.10 8.08
C PHE A 607 -18.26 -22.93 9.05
N THR A 608 -17.59 -21.81 8.80
CA THR A 608 -17.68 -20.59 9.64
C THR A 608 -19.09 -20.02 9.64
N THR A 609 -19.80 -20.07 8.51
CA THR A 609 -21.22 -19.70 8.42
C THR A 609 -22.09 -20.58 9.33
N ALA A 610 -21.86 -21.89 9.33
CA ALA A 610 -22.57 -22.81 10.21
C ALA A 610 -22.23 -22.55 11.70
N LEU A 611 -21.02 -22.12 12.03
CA LEU A 611 -20.62 -21.77 13.38
C LEU A 611 -21.38 -20.53 13.90
N ARG A 612 -21.77 -19.57 13.04
CA ARG A 612 -22.59 -18.40 13.42
C ARG A 612 -23.96 -18.82 13.98
N ALA A 613 -24.50 -19.95 13.54
CA ALA A 613 -25.73 -20.52 14.11
C ALA A 613 -25.52 -21.10 15.51
N ARG A 614 -24.32 -21.56 15.83
CA ARG A 614 -23.95 -22.12 17.13
C ARG A 614 -23.48 -21.09 18.13
N PHE A 615 -22.67 -20.13 17.67
CA PHE A 615 -22.13 -19.04 18.48
C PHE A 615 -22.75 -17.73 17.98
N PRO A 616 -23.67 -17.13 18.76
CA PRO A 616 -24.33 -15.88 18.34
C PRO A 616 -23.29 -14.79 18.04
N VAL A 617 -23.51 -14.10 16.91
CA VAL A 617 -22.70 -12.95 16.49
C VAL A 617 -23.59 -11.72 16.48
N SER A 618 -23.18 -10.68 17.19
CA SER A 618 -23.78 -9.35 17.11
C SER A 618 -22.74 -8.33 16.65
N VAL A 619 -23.14 -7.41 15.79
CA VAL A 619 -22.29 -6.37 15.22
C VAL A 619 -22.83 -5.01 15.59
N ASN A 620 -21.99 -4.13 16.10
CA ASN A 620 -22.33 -2.77 16.47
C ASN A 620 -21.85 -1.80 15.37
N THR A 621 -22.74 -1.52 14.41
CA THR A 621 -22.44 -0.67 13.24
C THR A 621 -21.99 0.73 13.66
N ARG A 622 -22.60 1.32 14.70
CA ARG A 622 -22.22 2.64 15.20
C ARG A 622 -20.79 2.66 15.74
N ALA A 623 -20.39 1.63 16.50
CA ALA A 623 -19.02 1.54 17.00
C ALA A 623 -18.00 1.32 15.89
N ILE A 624 -18.39 0.70 14.78
CA ILE A 624 -17.54 0.57 13.58
C ILE A 624 -17.38 1.93 12.90
N GLU A 625 -18.44 2.70 12.74
CA GLU A 625 -18.42 4.05 12.19
C GLU A 625 -17.51 4.97 13.03
N ASP A 626 -17.72 5.01 14.36
CA ASP A 626 -16.89 5.79 15.28
C ASP A 626 -15.40 5.37 15.21
N ALA A 627 -15.13 4.05 15.17
CA ALA A 627 -13.77 3.53 15.02
C ALA A 627 -13.15 3.91 13.66
N SER A 628 -13.96 4.00 12.62
CA SER A 628 -13.53 4.37 11.28
C SER A 628 -13.11 5.84 11.18
N GLU A 629 -13.77 6.72 11.93
CA GLU A 629 -13.52 8.15 11.93
C GLU A 629 -12.48 8.61 12.95
N GLY A 630 -11.86 7.65 13.67
CA GLY A 630 -10.86 7.93 14.72
C GLY A 630 -11.45 8.60 15.97
N ARG A 631 -12.77 8.58 16.11
CA ARG A 631 -13.45 9.14 17.29
C ARG A 631 -13.30 8.19 18.47
N ASP A 632 -13.15 8.78 19.65
CA ASP A 632 -13.18 8.01 20.90
C ASP A 632 -14.60 7.46 21.09
N VAL A 633 -14.74 6.13 20.99
CA VAL A 633 -16.03 5.43 21.02
C VAL A 633 -16.71 5.71 22.38
N GLY A 634 -17.73 6.55 22.40
CA GLY A 634 -18.48 6.95 23.60
C GLY A 634 -18.70 8.45 23.78
N GLN A 635 -18.17 9.31 22.91
CA GLN A 635 -18.58 10.73 22.90
C GLN A 635 -19.87 10.91 22.10
N PRO A 636 -20.85 11.68 22.61
CA PRO A 636 -22.03 12.02 21.83
C PRO A 636 -21.63 12.86 20.61
N PRO A 637 -22.31 12.72 19.45
CA PRO A 637 -22.02 13.52 18.28
C PRO A 637 -22.08 15.01 18.61
N PRO A 638 -21.18 15.84 18.06
CA PRO A 638 -21.27 17.29 18.22
C PRO A 638 -22.61 17.77 17.70
N ARG A 639 -23.29 18.60 18.52
CA ARG A 639 -24.61 19.17 18.20
C ARG A 639 -24.49 20.21 17.11
#